data_d0db2122e07ec21e9a109ebb8fcfd121
#
_entry.id   d0db2122e07ec21e9a109ebb8fcfd121
#
_cell.length_a   1.000
_cell.length_b   1.000
_cell.length_c   1.000
_cell.angle_alpha   90.00
_cell.angle_beta   90.00
_cell.angle_gamma   90.00
#
_symmetry.space_group_name_H-M   'P 1'
#
loop_
_entity.id
_entity.type
_entity.pdbx_description
1 polymer ?
#
loop_
_entity_poly.entity_id
_entity_poly.type
_entity_poly.pdbx_seq_one_letter_code
_entity_poly.pdbx_strand_id
1 'polypeptide(L)'
;MNILAWQGFETGRWTKEIDVRNFIQKNYSLYDGDDSFLEEVTDRTKKLWDKCHQLIVEEMKTGILDVETDIISGIDNFAPGYIDKKNELILGLQTDAPLKRIVNLYGGLKMATSALDQYGYQLNGEVEKNFHAYRKSHNEGVFDAYPERTKVARHVGLLTGLPDAYGRGRVIGDYRRVSLYGVDFLMQEKERELAEFDGAMTDERIRTREELSMQIKALKEMKSMALKYGVDLSKPAKDAKEAVQFLYMAYLAGVKENNGAAISLGRTSTFLDIYIERDLKNGVLSEKEAQELIDQFIIKLRLVRHLRTPEYNELFGGDPTWITEAIGGISLNGEPLVTKNSFRYLHTLTNLGTAPEPNMTVLWSRDLPHPFKEYCSKMSIETDSIQYENDDVMRPLYGDDYAISCCVSAMRVGKQMQFFGARANIAKSLLLAVNGGVDELQKIPVVPNIEPIQADVLDYEEVLERYKKVMDYVAELYVDSINIIHYMHDKYAYEASQMALHDRDVERLTAFGIAGISVAADSLSAIKYAKVTPIRDEHGVTVDFQVEGDFPKYGNDDDRVDDIAVEIATHFSNALKKHPIYRNAKHTLSALTITSNVMYGKKTGSTPDGRKYGEPLAPGANPMHGRDENGALASLNSVAKIPYRNVCQDGVSNTFSVVPDALGKEEGQRIENLIHILDGYFIQGAHHLNVNVMNRDILIDAMENPERYPTLTIRVSGYAVNFNRLSRDQQLEVIKRTFHETM
;
A
#
# COMPACT_ATOMS: atom_id res chain seq x y z
N MET A 1 -37.10 -8.26 -3.62
CA MET A 1 -37.03 -6.78 -3.57
C MET A 1 -37.07 -6.27 -4.99
N ASN A 2 -37.99 -5.35 -5.32
CA ASN A 2 -38.09 -4.84 -6.68
C ASN A 2 -37.00 -3.78 -6.87
N ILE A 3 -35.93 -4.10 -7.57
CA ILE A 3 -34.81 -3.18 -7.87
C ILE A 3 -35.22 -2.25 -9.05
N LEU A 4 -36.50 -1.85 -9.08
CA LEU A 4 -37.04 -0.92 -10.08
C LEU A 4 -36.49 0.51 -9.97
N ALA A 5 -35.67 0.79 -8.94
CA ALA A 5 -34.96 2.07 -8.79
C ALA A 5 -33.83 2.28 -9.82
N TRP A 6 -33.48 1.27 -10.60
CA TRP A 6 -32.39 1.30 -11.59
C TRP A 6 -32.88 1.58 -13.00
N GLN A 7 -33.77 2.55 -13.15
CA GLN A 7 -34.22 2.96 -14.48
C GLN A 7 -33.04 3.40 -15.35
N GLY A 8 -32.94 2.79 -16.52
CA GLY A 8 -31.85 3.05 -17.47
C GLY A 8 -30.62 2.13 -17.36
N PHE A 9 -30.58 1.22 -16.36
CA PHE A 9 -29.56 0.18 -16.30
C PHE A 9 -30.12 -1.16 -16.78
N GLU A 10 -29.25 -1.97 -17.40
CA GLU A 10 -29.61 -3.36 -17.71
C GLU A 10 -29.76 -4.17 -16.42
N THR A 11 -30.82 -4.99 -16.38
CA THR A 11 -30.94 -5.99 -15.33
C THR A 11 -30.08 -7.20 -15.64
N GLY A 12 -29.47 -7.79 -14.63
CA GLY A 12 -28.60 -8.93 -14.79
C GLY A 12 -28.57 -9.83 -13.56
N ARG A 13 -27.59 -10.68 -13.52
CA ARG A 13 -27.37 -11.63 -12.44
C ARG A 13 -27.21 -10.94 -11.06
N TRP A 14 -26.53 -9.81 -11.05
CA TRP A 14 -26.35 -8.95 -9.87
C TRP A 14 -27.64 -8.50 -9.18
N THR A 15 -28.82 -8.68 -9.81
CA THR A 15 -30.11 -8.39 -9.18
C THR A 15 -30.58 -9.47 -8.22
N LYS A 16 -30.00 -10.67 -8.29
CA LYS A 16 -30.38 -11.86 -7.50
C LYS A 16 -29.28 -12.33 -6.56
N GLU A 17 -28.04 -12.02 -6.88
CA GLU A 17 -26.85 -12.36 -6.12
C GLU A 17 -25.83 -11.22 -6.21
N ILE A 18 -24.87 -11.20 -5.31
CA ILE A 18 -23.83 -10.16 -5.29
C ILE A 18 -22.88 -10.40 -6.48
N ASP A 19 -22.91 -9.50 -7.45
CA ASP A 19 -22.13 -9.57 -8.68
C ASP A 19 -21.82 -8.17 -9.24
N VAL A 20 -20.97 -7.42 -8.53
CA VAL A 20 -20.58 -6.04 -8.90
C VAL A 20 -19.84 -6.01 -10.23
N ARG A 21 -18.96 -7.01 -10.49
CA ARG A 21 -18.24 -7.09 -11.75
C ARG A 21 -19.19 -7.14 -12.94
N ASN A 22 -20.18 -8.04 -12.89
CA ASN A 22 -21.12 -8.19 -14.01
C ASN A 22 -21.99 -6.93 -14.21
N PHE A 23 -22.34 -6.24 -13.12
CA PHE A 23 -23.00 -4.94 -13.18
C PHE A 23 -22.14 -3.93 -13.96
N ILE A 24 -20.84 -3.83 -13.62
CA ILE A 24 -19.90 -2.92 -14.33
C ILE A 24 -19.82 -3.28 -15.81
N GLN A 25 -19.53 -4.55 -16.12
CA GLN A 25 -19.37 -5.00 -17.51
C GLN A 25 -20.58 -4.74 -18.39
N LYS A 26 -21.78 -4.71 -17.81
CA LYS A 26 -23.01 -4.48 -18.58
C LYS A 26 -23.42 -3.00 -18.71
N ASN A 27 -22.92 -2.14 -17.84
CA ASN A 27 -23.48 -0.79 -17.69
C ASN A 27 -22.44 0.32 -17.87
N TYR A 28 -21.12 0.05 -17.81
CA TYR A 28 -20.12 1.10 -17.99
C TYR A 28 -20.12 1.62 -19.44
N SER A 29 -19.69 2.85 -19.60
CA SER A 29 -19.50 3.49 -20.91
C SER A 29 -18.00 3.75 -21.12
N LEU A 30 -17.40 3.04 -22.07
CA LEU A 30 -16.03 3.33 -22.48
C LEU A 30 -15.93 4.80 -22.92
N TYR A 31 -14.87 5.47 -22.49
CA TYR A 31 -14.54 6.80 -22.96
C TYR A 31 -13.13 6.80 -23.60
N ASP A 32 -13.08 7.16 -24.86
CA ASP A 32 -11.88 7.23 -25.70
C ASP A 32 -11.58 8.66 -26.20
N GLY A 33 -12.32 9.66 -25.66
CA GLY A 33 -12.10 11.08 -25.94
C GLY A 33 -11.02 11.70 -25.06
N ASP A 34 -10.84 13.00 -25.22
CA ASP A 34 -9.85 13.81 -24.51
C ASP A 34 -10.37 14.39 -23.19
N ASP A 35 -9.58 15.27 -22.54
CA ASP A 35 -9.85 15.91 -21.26
C ASP A 35 -10.73 17.18 -21.35
N SER A 36 -11.27 17.51 -22.53
CA SER A 36 -11.99 18.77 -22.78
C SER A 36 -13.31 18.93 -22.01
N PHE A 37 -13.89 17.85 -21.48
CA PHE A 37 -15.12 17.87 -20.67
C PHE A 37 -14.87 18.17 -19.19
N LEU A 38 -13.61 18.18 -18.74
CA LEU A 38 -13.25 18.39 -17.35
C LEU A 38 -13.55 19.83 -16.92
N GLU A 39 -13.99 19.98 -15.70
CA GLU A 39 -14.47 21.25 -15.16
C GLU A 39 -13.58 21.70 -13.98
N GLU A 40 -13.46 23.01 -13.84
CA GLU A 40 -12.78 23.61 -12.70
C GLU A 40 -13.55 23.39 -11.39
N VAL A 41 -12.82 23.47 -10.28
CA VAL A 41 -13.39 23.39 -8.93
C VAL A 41 -14.48 24.44 -8.72
N THR A 42 -15.61 24.05 -8.11
CA THR A 42 -16.69 25.00 -7.77
C THR A 42 -16.28 25.90 -6.60
N ASP A 43 -16.87 27.11 -6.52
CA ASP A 43 -16.65 28.05 -5.40
C ASP A 43 -16.95 27.41 -4.04
N ARG A 44 -17.98 26.57 -3.97
CA ARG A 44 -18.38 25.86 -2.75
C ARG A 44 -17.29 24.86 -2.34
N THR A 45 -16.83 24.05 -3.25
CA THR A 45 -15.79 23.04 -3.02
C THR A 45 -14.45 23.69 -2.74
N LYS A 46 -14.12 24.79 -3.42
CA LYS A 46 -12.91 25.56 -3.14
C LYS A 46 -12.90 26.07 -1.69
N LYS A 47 -14.01 26.69 -1.23
CA LYS A 47 -14.12 27.15 0.17
C LYS A 47 -13.97 26.00 1.18
N LEU A 48 -14.53 24.84 0.85
CA LEU A 48 -14.42 23.65 1.68
C LEU A 48 -12.97 23.16 1.73
N TRP A 49 -12.32 23.09 0.58
CA TRP A 49 -10.93 22.66 0.45
C TRP A 49 -9.96 23.63 1.11
N ASP A 50 -10.13 24.95 0.92
CA ASP A 50 -9.29 25.97 1.56
C ASP A 50 -9.27 25.81 3.08
N LYS A 51 -10.43 25.52 3.70
CA LYS A 51 -10.53 25.23 5.13
C LYS A 51 -9.79 23.95 5.52
N CYS A 52 -9.94 22.88 4.75
CA CYS A 52 -9.25 21.62 4.98
C CYS A 52 -7.74 21.78 4.82
N HIS A 53 -7.31 22.46 3.75
CA HIS A 53 -5.91 22.70 3.46
C HIS A 53 -5.22 23.52 4.57
N GLN A 54 -5.90 24.54 5.10
CA GLN A 54 -5.38 25.31 6.25
C GLN A 54 -5.13 24.40 7.46
N LEU A 55 -6.06 23.51 7.80
CA LEU A 55 -5.89 22.56 8.89
C LEU A 55 -4.75 21.56 8.63
N ILE A 56 -4.61 21.08 7.41
CA ILE A 56 -3.51 20.17 7.02
C ILE A 56 -2.16 20.87 7.16
N VAL A 57 -2.05 22.12 6.69
CA VAL A 57 -0.82 22.93 6.80
C VAL A 57 -0.51 23.25 8.27
N GLU A 58 -1.53 23.53 9.08
CA GLU A 58 -1.36 23.72 10.53
C GLU A 58 -0.84 22.46 11.19
N GLU A 59 -1.45 21.30 10.91
CA GLU A 59 -0.99 20.00 11.41
C GLU A 59 0.47 19.70 11.00
N MET A 60 0.87 20.07 9.79
CA MET A 60 2.25 19.90 9.34
C MET A 60 3.25 20.74 10.14
N LYS A 61 2.84 21.92 10.60
CA LYS A 61 3.69 22.87 11.35
C LYS A 61 3.72 22.58 12.85
N THR A 62 2.59 22.20 13.43
CA THR A 62 2.41 22.11 14.89
C THR A 62 2.35 20.68 15.41
N GLY A 63 2.25 19.68 14.52
CA GLY A 63 1.97 18.29 14.88
C GLY A 63 0.48 17.98 14.96
N ILE A 64 0.13 16.85 15.57
CA ILE A 64 -1.26 16.39 15.71
C ILE A 64 -2.14 17.46 16.32
N LEU A 65 -3.25 17.80 15.66
CA LEU A 65 -4.14 18.88 16.13
C LEU A 65 -5.05 18.43 17.27
N ASP A 66 -5.60 17.20 17.21
CA ASP A 66 -6.49 16.68 18.24
C ASP A 66 -6.59 15.14 18.21
N VAL A 67 -6.91 14.54 19.35
CA VAL A 67 -7.13 13.11 19.54
C VAL A 67 -8.37 12.89 20.41
N GLU A 68 -9.24 11.96 20.01
CA GLU A 68 -10.37 11.53 20.85
C GLU A 68 -9.89 10.58 21.95
N THR A 69 -9.97 10.99 23.20
CA THR A 69 -9.45 10.21 24.34
C THR A 69 -10.51 9.53 25.18
N ASP A 70 -11.77 9.90 25.01
CA ASP A 70 -12.89 9.36 25.78
C ASP A 70 -13.61 8.22 25.06
N ILE A 71 -13.50 8.17 23.72
CA ILE A 71 -14.20 7.24 22.85
C ILE A 71 -13.17 6.48 22.01
N ILE A 72 -13.16 5.16 22.09
CA ILE A 72 -12.27 4.30 21.31
C ILE A 72 -12.89 3.97 19.93
N SER A 73 -12.06 3.39 19.03
CA SER A 73 -12.46 2.93 17.71
C SER A 73 -13.74 2.07 17.75
N GLY A 74 -14.58 2.25 16.76
CA GLY A 74 -15.85 1.55 16.58
C GLY A 74 -16.73 2.27 15.57
N ILE A 75 -17.48 1.52 14.78
CA ILE A 75 -18.23 2.05 13.62
C ILE A 75 -19.19 3.16 14.01
N ASP A 76 -19.96 2.96 15.07
CA ASP A 76 -21.04 3.84 15.50
C ASP A 76 -20.76 4.58 16.82
N ASN A 77 -19.50 4.63 17.26
CA ASN A 77 -19.15 5.18 18.57
C ASN A 77 -19.15 6.72 18.60
N PHE A 78 -18.88 7.39 17.47
CA PHE A 78 -18.65 8.83 17.45
C PHE A 78 -19.90 9.62 17.08
N ALA A 79 -19.98 10.84 17.62
CA ALA A 79 -20.94 11.85 17.14
C ALA A 79 -20.63 12.24 15.69
N PRO A 80 -21.63 12.67 14.90
CA PRO A 80 -21.43 13.09 13.52
C PRO A 80 -20.59 14.36 13.44
N GLY A 81 -19.48 14.30 12.70
CA GLY A 81 -18.58 15.43 12.45
C GLY A 81 -18.76 16.04 11.06
N TYR A 82 -18.44 17.31 10.95
CA TYR A 82 -18.55 18.08 9.71
C TYR A 82 -17.34 18.99 9.54
N ILE A 83 -16.91 19.22 8.29
CA ILE A 83 -15.94 20.27 7.96
C ILE A 83 -16.69 21.62 7.92
N ASP A 84 -17.71 21.68 7.10
CA ASP A 84 -18.65 22.80 6.96
C ASP A 84 -19.98 22.26 6.43
N LYS A 85 -20.92 22.03 7.33
CA LYS A 85 -22.21 21.40 7.04
C LYS A 85 -22.98 22.05 5.89
N LYS A 86 -22.77 23.34 5.63
CA LYS A 86 -23.44 24.08 4.56
C LYS A 86 -22.85 23.78 3.18
N ASN A 87 -21.56 23.56 3.12
CA ASN A 87 -20.81 23.42 1.87
C ASN A 87 -20.50 21.95 1.51
N GLU A 88 -20.71 21.01 2.43
CA GLU A 88 -20.48 19.59 2.18
C GLU A 88 -21.61 18.94 1.38
N LEU A 89 -21.25 18.29 0.27
CA LEU A 89 -22.14 17.38 -0.47
C LEU A 89 -22.01 15.94 0.02
N ILE A 90 -20.79 15.53 0.31
CA ILE A 90 -20.45 14.21 0.84
C ILE A 90 -20.22 14.36 2.34
N LEU A 91 -21.02 13.69 3.14
CA LEU A 91 -21.05 13.81 4.60
C LEU A 91 -20.23 12.71 5.25
N GLY A 92 -19.69 13.00 6.43
CA GLY A 92 -19.01 12.04 7.29
C GLY A 92 -17.56 12.43 7.59
N LEU A 93 -17.16 12.24 8.83
CA LEU A 93 -15.76 12.31 9.31
C LEU A 93 -15.48 11.12 10.21
N GLN A 94 -14.22 10.79 10.41
CA GLN A 94 -13.81 9.70 11.29
C GLN A 94 -14.19 9.94 12.76
N THR A 95 -14.21 11.22 13.21
CA THR A 95 -14.67 11.65 14.52
C THR A 95 -15.65 12.81 14.38
N ASP A 96 -15.90 13.55 15.43
CA ASP A 96 -16.74 14.75 15.48
C ASP A 96 -16.06 16.00 14.88
N ALA A 97 -14.77 15.96 14.60
CA ALA A 97 -13.99 17.05 14.02
C ALA A 97 -13.01 16.60 12.95
N PRO A 98 -12.67 17.49 11.96
CA PRO A 98 -11.66 17.17 10.96
C PRO A 98 -10.27 17.02 11.59
N LEU A 99 -9.51 16.04 11.09
CA LEU A 99 -8.15 15.66 11.52
C LEU A 99 -8.01 15.20 12.99
N LYS A 100 -9.09 15.13 13.76
CA LYS A 100 -9.10 14.56 15.10
C LYS A 100 -8.97 13.04 15.01
N ARG A 101 -7.94 12.48 15.63
CA ARG A 101 -7.57 11.06 15.52
C ARG A 101 -8.41 10.17 16.42
N ILE A 102 -8.56 8.93 15.99
CA ILE A 102 -9.19 7.83 16.76
C ILE A 102 -8.12 7.06 17.54
N VAL A 103 -8.47 6.58 18.71
CA VAL A 103 -7.66 5.65 19.49
C VAL A 103 -8.16 4.22 19.28
N ASN A 104 -7.32 3.36 18.66
CA ASN A 104 -7.62 1.94 18.45
C ASN A 104 -6.92 1.06 19.49
N LEU A 105 -7.62 0.74 20.56
CA LEU A 105 -7.10 -0.12 21.63
C LEU A 105 -7.09 -1.61 21.26
N TYR A 106 -7.94 -2.05 20.34
CA TYR A 106 -8.00 -3.46 19.91
C TYR A 106 -6.73 -3.89 19.20
N GLY A 107 -6.11 -2.99 18.44
CA GLY A 107 -4.81 -3.22 17.80
C GLY A 107 -3.67 -3.30 18.81
N GLY A 108 -3.60 -2.34 19.76
CA GLY A 108 -2.55 -2.32 20.77
C GLY A 108 -2.75 -1.25 21.82
N LEU A 109 -3.10 -1.65 23.05
CA LEU A 109 -3.27 -0.72 24.17
C LEU A 109 -1.95 0.01 24.47
N LYS A 110 -0.85 -0.74 24.63
CA LYS A 110 0.47 -0.17 24.94
C LYS A 110 0.94 0.82 23.86
N MET A 111 0.70 0.51 22.58
CA MET A 111 1.09 1.39 21.49
C MET A 111 0.24 2.67 21.46
N ALA A 112 -1.06 2.53 21.69
CA ALA A 112 -1.98 3.67 21.74
C ALA A 112 -1.66 4.61 22.92
N THR A 113 -1.45 4.08 24.12
CA THR A 113 -1.08 4.90 25.30
C THR A 113 0.29 5.55 25.12
N SER A 114 1.29 4.83 24.58
CA SER A 114 2.60 5.40 24.27
C SER A 114 2.51 6.53 23.22
N ALA A 115 1.68 6.39 22.20
CA ALA A 115 1.47 7.46 21.24
C ALA A 115 0.79 8.68 21.87
N LEU A 116 -0.24 8.47 22.68
CA LEU A 116 -0.91 9.54 23.42
C LEU A 116 0.07 10.31 24.30
N ASP A 117 0.84 9.61 25.15
CA ASP A 117 1.84 10.22 26.04
C ASP A 117 2.85 11.08 25.28
N GLN A 118 3.36 10.60 24.15
CA GLN A 118 4.35 11.32 23.33
C GLN A 118 3.78 12.59 22.68
N TYR A 119 2.47 12.61 22.41
CA TYR A 119 1.78 13.80 21.89
C TYR A 119 1.15 14.66 22.97
N GLY A 120 1.32 14.32 24.25
CA GLY A 120 0.81 15.09 25.39
C GLY A 120 -0.67 14.87 25.70
N TYR A 121 -1.25 13.75 25.25
CA TYR A 121 -2.62 13.33 25.54
C TYR A 121 -2.64 12.19 26.55
N GLN A 122 -3.76 12.00 27.22
CA GLN A 122 -4.00 10.88 28.12
C GLN A 122 -5.32 10.20 27.81
N LEU A 123 -5.31 8.88 27.74
CA LEU A 123 -6.53 8.09 27.59
C LEU A 123 -7.40 8.26 28.84
N ASN A 124 -8.71 8.32 28.66
CA ASN A 124 -9.67 8.30 29.77
C ASN A 124 -9.41 7.10 30.69
N GLY A 125 -9.17 7.34 31.97
CA GLY A 125 -8.74 6.31 32.92
C GLY A 125 -9.78 5.21 33.16
N GLU A 126 -11.08 5.47 32.98
CA GLU A 126 -12.10 4.43 33.06
C GLU A 126 -12.08 3.54 31.80
N VAL A 127 -11.85 4.12 30.64
CA VAL A 127 -11.69 3.37 29.36
C VAL A 127 -10.48 2.45 29.46
N GLU A 128 -9.35 2.97 29.89
CA GLU A 128 -8.11 2.20 30.06
C GLU A 128 -8.30 1.04 31.05
N LYS A 129 -8.83 1.34 32.25
CA LYS A 129 -9.12 0.35 33.29
C LYS A 129 -10.05 -0.76 32.81
N ASN A 130 -11.15 -0.40 32.14
CA ASN A 130 -12.11 -1.35 31.64
C ASN A 130 -11.53 -2.22 30.52
N PHE A 131 -10.71 -1.62 29.64
CA PHE A 131 -10.05 -2.38 28.59
C PHE A 131 -9.07 -3.41 29.18
N HIS A 132 -8.22 -3.02 30.13
CA HIS A 132 -7.30 -3.92 30.83
C HIS A 132 -8.04 -5.06 31.56
N ALA A 133 -9.18 -4.75 32.19
CA ALA A 133 -9.91 -5.73 33.00
C ALA A 133 -10.64 -6.78 32.15
N TYR A 134 -11.14 -6.42 30.97
CA TYR A 134 -12.09 -7.27 30.21
C TYR A 134 -11.66 -7.56 28.79
N ARG A 135 -10.55 -7.05 28.32
CA ARG A 135 -10.09 -7.20 26.93
C ARG A 135 -8.59 -7.54 26.90
N LYS A 136 -8.20 -8.06 25.73
CA LYS A 136 -6.81 -8.26 25.34
C LYS A 136 -6.65 -7.69 23.93
N SER A 137 -5.59 -6.92 23.72
CA SER A 137 -5.30 -6.38 22.40
C SER A 137 -4.59 -7.41 21.49
N HIS A 138 -4.63 -7.17 20.18
CA HIS A 138 -3.85 -7.92 19.21
C HIS A 138 -2.35 -7.94 19.57
N ASN A 139 -1.78 -6.77 19.88
CA ASN A 139 -0.37 -6.64 20.24
C ASN A 139 0.01 -7.50 21.47
N GLU A 140 -0.78 -7.47 22.53
CA GLU A 140 -0.53 -8.30 23.72
C GLU A 140 -0.59 -9.80 23.37
N GLY A 141 -1.59 -10.21 22.58
CA GLY A 141 -1.70 -11.58 22.12
C GLY A 141 -0.49 -12.06 21.34
N VAL A 142 0.00 -11.23 20.43
CA VAL A 142 1.19 -11.52 19.61
C VAL A 142 2.44 -11.68 20.49
N PHE A 143 2.71 -10.73 21.40
CA PHE A 143 3.92 -10.77 22.22
C PHE A 143 3.90 -11.89 23.28
N ASP A 144 2.72 -12.31 23.73
CA ASP A 144 2.60 -13.48 24.58
C ASP A 144 2.94 -14.79 23.85
N ALA A 145 2.70 -14.83 22.53
CA ALA A 145 2.90 -16.04 21.74
C ALA A 145 4.26 -16.07 20.98
N TYR A 146 4.96 -14.97 20.88
CA TYR A 146 6.24 -14.91 20.16
C TYR A 146 7.32 -15.80 20.80
N PRO A 147 7.90 -16.75 20.06
CA PRO A 147 9.10 -17.44 20.50
C PRO A 147 10.30 -16.49 20.54
N GLU A 148 11.30 -16.82 21.35
CA GLU A 148 12.48 -15.98 21.53
C GLU A 148 13.21 -15.68 20.20
N ARG A 149 13.29 -16.68 19.31
CA ARG A 149 13.92 -16.51 17.98
C ARG A 149 13.27 -15.37 17.17
N THR A 150 11.94 -15.18 17.26
CA THR A 150 11.24 -14.06 16.58
C THR A 150 11.61 -12.72 17.23
N LYS A 151 11.71 -12.66 18.56
CA LYS A 151 12.11 -11.43 19.27
C LYS A 151 13.52 -11.02 18.91
N VAL A 152 14.45 -11.97 18.85
CA VAL A 152 15.84 -11.76 18.41
C VAL A 152 15.88 -11.25 16.98
N ALA A 153 15.16 -11.88 16.03
CA ALA A 153 15.11 -11.45 14.63
C ALA A 153 14.59 -10.01 14.45
N ARG A 154 13.58 -9.62 15.24
CA ARG A 154 13.09 -8.23 15.28
C ARG A 154 14.14 -7.27 15.83
N HIS A 155 14.78 -7.64 16.92
CA HIS A 155 15.79 -6.80 17.60
C HIS A 155 16.97 -6.46 16.68
N VAL A 156 17.52 -7.46 15.99
CA VAL A 156 18.65 -7.28 15.07
C VAL A 156 18.25 -6.69 13.71
N GLY A 157 16.97 -6.54 13.42
CA GLY A 157 16.49 -5.99 12.15
C GLY A 157 16.54 -7.00 10.98
N LEU A 158 16.49 -8.28 11.27
CA LEU A 158 16.37 -9.36 10.27
C LEU A 158 14.93 -9.44 9.75
N LEU A 159 13.93 -9.35 10.64
CA LEU A 159 12.52 -9.15 10.31
C LEU A 159 12.07 -7.78 10.81
N THR A 160 11.46 -6.97 9.93
CA THR A 160 11.10 -5.59 10.24
C THR A 160 9.72 -5.22 9.73
N GLY A 161 9.07 -4.24 10.39
CA GLY A 161 7.75 -3.76 10.02
C GLY A 161 6.65 -4.81 10.20
N LEU A 162 6.84 -5.80 11.09
CA LEU A 162 5.83 -6.78 11.43
C LEU A 162 4.57 -6.08 11.96
N PRO A 163 3.35 -6.46 11.48
CA PRO A 163 2.10 -5.85 11.93
C PRO A 163 1.67 -6.42 13.30
N ASP A 164 2.58 -6.37 14.25
CA ASP A 164 2.41 -6.91 15.60
C ASP A 164 2.02 -5.84 16.64
N ALA A 165 2.05 -4.58 16.26
CA ALA A 165 1.77 -3.46 17.16
C ALA A 165 0.44 -2.75 16.88
N TYR A 166 -0.16 -2.95 15.71
CA TYR A 166 -1.39 -2.28 15.25
C TYR A 166 -2.11 -3.15 14.22
N GLY A 167 -3.22 -2.66 13.66
CA GLY A 167 -4.06 -3.41 12.74
C GLY A 167 -3.35 -3.97 11.50
N ARG A 168 -3.93 -4.99 10.93
CA ARG A 168 -3.39 -5.78 9.82
C ARG A 168 -3.25 -5.05 8.50
N GLY A 169 -4.24 -4.28 8.14
CA GLY A 169 -4.18 -3.25 7.13
C GLY A 169 -4.32 -3.62 5.67
N ARG A 170 -4.47 -4.82 5.17
CA ARG A 170 -4.60 -5.07 3.72
C ARG A 170 -5.92 -5.77 3.36
N VAL A 171 -7.03 -5.10 3.67
CA VAL A 171 -8.38 -5.51 3.26
C VAL A 171 -8.98 -4.40 2.41
N ILE A 172 -9.43 -4.72 1.21
CA ILE A 172 -10.25 -3.83 0.38
C ILE A 172 -11.69 -4.30 0.53
N GLY A 173 -12.49 -3.60 1.33
CA GLY A 173 -13.94 -3.86 1.35
C GLY A 173 -14.55 -3.54 -0.01
N ASP A 174 -15.45 -4.38 -0.52
CA ASP A 174 -16.18 -4.01 -1.73
C ASP A 174 -17.27 -2.98 -1.39
N TYR A 175 -16.84 -1.74 -1.15
CA TYR A 175 -17.71 -0.62 -0.77
C TYR A 175 -18.80 -0.34 -1.79
N ARG A 176 -18.60 -0.72 -3.05
CA ARG A 176 -19.56 -0.62 -4.16
C ARG A 176 -20.83 -1.40 -3.87
N ARG A 177 -20.74 -2.51 -3.11
CA ARG A 177 -21.89 -3.33 -2.71
C ARG A 177 -22.94 -2.54 -1.95
N VAL A 178 -22.52 -1.60 -1.11
CA VAL A 178 -23.46 -0.77 -0.33
C VAL A 178 -24.25 0.15 -1.25
N SER A 179 -23.61 0.78 -2.24
CA SER A 179 -24.31 1.60 -3.23
C SER A 179 -25.22 0.79 -4.13
N LEU A 180 -24.79 -0.41 -4.55
CA LEU A 180 -25.51 -1.24 -5.52
C LEU A 180 -26.71 -1.98 -4.92
N TYR A 181 -26.56 -2.50 -3.69
CA TYR A 181 -27.56 -3.37 -3.06
C TYR A 181 -28.28 -2.76 -1.86
N GLY A 182 -27.65 -1.82 -1.17
CA GLY A 182 -28.09 -1.35 0.15
C GLY A 182 -27.77 -2.36 1.28
N VAL A 183 -27.66 -1.85 2.49
CA VAL A 183 -27.23 -2.64 3.67
C VAL A 183 -28.23 -3.71 4.05
N ASP A 184 -29.56 -3.47 3.88
CA ASP A 184 -30.56 -4.46 4.27
C ASP A 184 -30.48 -5.73 3.43
N PHE A 185 -30.21 -5.61 2.14
CA PHE A 185 -29.95 -6.78 1.29
C PHE A 185 -28.67 -7.51 1.72
N LEU A 186 -27.59 -6.79 1.95
CA LEU A 186 -26.31 -7.39 2.39
C LEU A 186 -26.44 -8.13 3.74
N MET A 187 -27.21 -7.59 4.68
CA MET A 187 -27.53 -8.27 5.93
C MET A 187 -28.29 -9.57 5.71
N GLN A 188 -29.34 -9.52 4.88
CA GLN A 188 -30.14 -10.71 4.56
C GLN A 188 -29.29 -11.81 3.93
N GLU A 189 -28.35 -11.45 3.03
CA GLU A 189 -27.42 -12.42 2.45
C GLU A 189 -26.49 -13.04 3.50
N LYS A 190 -25.93 -12.24 4.41
CA LYS A 190 -25.10 -12.76 5.51
C LYS A 190 -25.89 -13.62 6.50
N GLU A 191 -27.14 -13.27 6.80
CA GLU A 191 -28.03 -14.09 7.62
C GLU A 191 -28.36 -15.42 6.94
N ARG A 192 -28.59 -15.41 5.61
CA ARG A 192 -28.80 -16.63 4.81
C ARG A 192 -27.52 -17.50 4.82
N GLU A 193 -26.35 -16.89 4.55
CA GLU A 193 -25.06 -17.59 4.61
C GLU A 193 -24.83 -18.25 5.98
N LEU A 194 -25.13 -17.55 7.07
CA LEU A 194 -25.00 -18.10 8.43
C LEU A 194 -25.95 -19.26 8.68
N ALA A 195 -27.20 -19.18 8.20
CA ALA A 195 -28.21 -20.23 8.35
C ALA A 195 -27.87 -21.50 7.55
N GLU A 196 -27.34 -21.31 6.33
CA GLU A 196 -26.99 -22.43 5.44
C GLU A 196 -25.61 -23.04 5.74
N PHE A 197 -24.75 -22.34 6.48
CA PHE A 197 -23.39 -22.81 6.80
C PHE A 197 -23.40 -23.77 7.99
N ASP A 198 -23.93 -24.96 7.76
CA ASP A 198 -24.08 -26.05 8.75
C ASP A 198 -23.09 -27.20 8.50
N GLY A 199 -23.06 -28.20 9.38
CA GLY A 199 -22.22 -29.38 9.32
C GLY A 199 -21.38 -29.58 10.59
N ALA A 200 -20.34 -30.42 10.52
CA ALA A 200 -19.45 -30.66 11.66
C ALA A 200 -18.79 -29.36 12.14
N MET A 201 -18.91 -29.04 13.42
CA MET A 201 -18.40 -27.83 14.04
C MET A 201 -16.89 -27.96 14.34
N THR A 202 -16.09 -27.86 13.30
CA THR A 202 -14.63 -27.73 13.41
C THR A 202 -14.27 -26.31 13.84
N ASP A 203 -13.04 -26.12 14.32
CA ASP A 203 -12.53 -24.80 14.73
C ASP A 203 -12.72 -23.73 13.63
N GLU A 204 -12.42 -24.08 12.39
CA GLU A 204 -12.58 -23.16 11.24
C GLU A 204 -14.07 -22.83 11.01
N ARG A 205 -14.97 -23.83 11.11
CA ARG A 205 -16.40 -23.61 10.92
C ARG A 205 -16.99 -22.76 12.05
N ILE A 206 -16.61 -23.03 13.29
CA ILE A 206 -17.04 -22.24 14.46
C ILE A 206 -16.57 -20.79 14.27
N ARG A 207 -15.31 -20.60 13.89
CA ARG A 207 -14.75 -19.26 13.66
C ARG A 207 -15.46 -18.52 12.53
N THR A 208 -15.72 -19.17 11.40
CA THR A 208 -16.44 -18.56 10.27
C THR A 208 -17.86 -18.15 10.65
N ARG A 209 -18.57 -18.96 11.44
CA ARG A 209 -19.91 -18.61 11.93
C ARG A 209 -19.88 -17.40 12.88
N GLU A 210 -18.89 -17.34 13.77
CA GLU A 210 -18.66 -16.17 14.63
C GLU A 210 -18.38 -14.92 13.80
N GLU A 211 -17.50 -15.01 12.79
CA GLU A 211 -17.19 -13.92 11.87
C GLU A 211 -18.43 -13.42 11.11
N LEU A 212 -19.28 -14.33 10.60
CA LEU A 212 -20.56 -13.94 9.96
C LEU A 212 -21.47 -13.18 10.92
N SER A 213 -21.57 -13.59 12.18
CA SER A 213 -22.32 -12.85 13.20
C SER A 213 -21.74 -11.46 13.47
N MET A 214 -20.41 -11.33 13.50
CA MET A 214 -19.73 -10.04 13.65
C MET A 214 -19.96 -9.16 12.42
N GLN A 215 -19.93 -9.71 11.22
CA GLN A 215 -20.22 -9.00 9.96
C GLN A 215 -21.66 -8.46 9.93
N ILE A 216 -22.65 -9.25 10.34
CA ILE A 216 -24.06 -8.82 10.44
C ILE A 216 -24.19 -7.65 11.44
N LYS A 217 -23.50 -7.72 12.58
CA LYS A 217 -23.47 -6.63 13.56
C LYS A 217 -22.84 -5.38 12.95
N ALA A 218 -21.70 -5.51 12.28
CA ALA A 218 -21.01 -4.38 11.64
C ALA A 218 -21.87 -3.68 10.56
N LEU A 219 -22.65 -4.43 9.78
CA LEU A 219 -23.61 -3.86 8.83
C LEU A 219 -24.73 -3.06 9.54
N LYS A 220 -25.22 -3.55 10.69
CA LYS A 220 -26.20 -2.81 11.50
C LYS A 220 -25.61 -1.50 12.05
N GLU A 221 -24.39 -1.55 12.55
CA GLU A 221 -23.68 -0.38 13.05
C GLU A 221 -23.36 0.62 11.92
N MET A 222 -22.99 0.15 10.71
CA MET A 222 -22.79 1.00 9.53
C MET A 222 -24.07 1.75 9.16
N LYS A 223 -25.22 1.08 9.16
CA LYS A 223 -26.53 1.70 8.93
C LYS A 223 -26.84 2.75 10.00
N SER A 224 -26.62 2.42 11.28
CA SER A 224 -26.84 3.35 12.40
C SER A 224 -25.95 4.58 12.32
N MET A 225 -24.66 4.40 12.02
CA MET A 225 -23.72 5.50 11.79
C MET A 225 -24.20 6.46 10.68
N ALA A 226 -24.60 5.92 9.53
CA ALA A 226 -25.05 6.73 8.41
C ALA A 226 -26.32 7.52 8.74
N LEU A 227 -27.26 6.92 9.48
CA LEU A 227 -28.49 7.59 9.92
C LEU A 227 -28.22 8.81 10.80
N LYS A 228 -27.14 8.85 11.58
CA LYS A 228 -26.73 10.05 12.35
C LYS A 228 -26.40 11.25 11.44
N TYR A 229 -26.02 10.99 10.19
CA TYR A 229 -25.81 12.01 9.16
C TYR A 229 -27.06 12.26 8.30
N GLY A 230 -28.17 11.58 8.57
CA GLY A 230 -29.39 11.65 7.76
C GLY A 230 -29.30 10.85 6.45
N VAL A 231 -28.36 9.91 6.34
CA VAL A 231 -28.15 9.05 5.17
C VAL A 231 -28.74 7.66 5.44
N ASP A 232 -29.71 7.24 4.64
CA ASP A 232 -30.37 5.94 4.75
C ASP A 232 -29.74 4.94 3.77
N LEU A 233 -28.89 4.05 4.30
CA LEU A 233 -28.23 2.97 3.55
C LEU A 233 -29.11 1.72 3.36
N SER A 234 -30.37 1.73 3.77
CA SER A 234 -31.22 0.51 3.75
C SER A 234 -31.49 -0.04 2.35
N LYS A 235 -31.46 0.84 1.34
CA LYS A 235 -31.82 0.53 -0.05
C LYS A 235 -30.65 0.87 -1.00
N PRO A 236 -30.67 0.35 -2.24
CA PRO A 236 -29.75 0.79 -3.29
C PRO A 236 -29.78 2.30 -3.49
N ALA A 237 -28.61 2.86 -3.84
CA ALA A 237 -28.50 4.27 -4.19
C ALA A 237 -29.36 4.60 -5.43
N LYS A 238 -30.09 5.71 -5.38
CA LYS A 238 -31.01 6.11 -6.45
C LYS A 238 -30.38 7.02 -7.51
N ASP A 239 -29.33 7.73 -7.14
CA ASP A 239 -28.63 8.71 -7.98
C ASP A 239 -27.11 8.70 -7.71
N ALA A 240 -26.37 9.46 -8.50
CA ALA A 240 -24.92 9.53 -8.40
C ALA A 240 -24.45 10.07 -7.04
N LYS A 241 -25.14 11.06 -6.48
CA LYS A 241 -24.80 11.62 -5.17
C LYS A 241 -24.95 10.56 -4.06
N GLU A 242 -26.05 9.81 -4.07
CA GLU A 242 -26.24 8.72 -3.12
C GLU A 242 -25.20 7.60 -3.34
N ALA A 243 -24.85 7.27 -4.60
CA ALA A 243 -23.88 6.25 -4.89
C ALA A 243 -22.49 6.58 -4.30
N VAL A 244 -22.02 7.80 -4.48
CA VAL A 244 -20.76 8.28 -3.89
C VAL A 244 -20.86 8.32 -2.36
N GLN A 245 -21.96 8.85 -1.81
CA GLN A 245 -22.17 8.95 -0.37
C GLN A 245 -22.23 7.59 0.31
N PHE A 246 -22.90 6.61 -0.27
CA PHE A 246 -23.05 5.26 0.30
C PHE A 246 -21.72 4.50 0.28
N LEU A 247 -21.00 4.60 -0.83
CA LEU A 247 -19.65 4.05 -0.96
C LEU A 247 -18.72 4.65 0.09
N TYR A 248 -18.76 5.97 0.26
CA TYR A 248 -17.95 6.65 1.28
C TYR A 248 -18.34 6.25 2.71
N MET A 249 -19.64 6.11 3.02
CA MET A 249 -20.09 5.64 4.35
C MET A 249 -19.58 4.23 4.65
N ALA A 250 -19.59 3.34 3.67
CA ALA A 250 -19.04 1.99 3.81
C ALA A 250 -17.53 2.01 4.07
N TYR A 251 -16.79 2.84 3.35
CA TYR A 251 -15.37 3.09 3.58
C TYR A 251 -15.12 3.67 4.99
N LEU A 252 -15.88 4.68 5.37
CA LEU A 252 -15.78 5.36 6.67
C LEU A 252 -16.03 4.39 7.84
N ALA A 253 -16.95 3.43 7.69
CA ALA A 253 -17.17 2.39 8.69
C ALA A 253 -15.89 1.57 8.94
N GLY A 254 -15.17 1.18 7.88
CA GLY A 254 -13.87 0.52 7.99
C GLY A 254 -12.82 1.37 8.69
N VAL A 255 -12.75 2.66 8.36
CA VAL A 255 -11.84 3.61 9.02
C VAL A 255 -12.13 3.72 10.52
N LYS A 256 -13.39 3.86 10.89
CA LYS A 256 -13.80 4.01 12.31
C LYS A 256 -13.62 2.74 13.13
N GLU A 257 -13.82 1.58 12.53
CA GLU A 257 -13.65 0.29 13.20
C GLU A 257 -12.17 -0.04 13.42
N ASN A 258 -11.41 -0.02 12.35
CA ASN A 258 -10.04 -0.50 12.35
C ASN A 258 -9.04 0.62 12.70
N ASN A 259 -9.24 1.81 12.13
CA ASN A 259 -8.29 2.93 12.23
C ASN A 259 -6.83 2.46 12.02
N GLY A 260 -6.64 1.50 11.13
CA GLY A 260 -5.35 0.89 10.80
C GLY A 260 -4.80 1.39 9.48
N ALA A 261 -3.59 0.99 9.17
CA ALA A 261 -2.95 1.30 7.90
C ALA A 261 -3.56 0.49 6.73
N ALA A 262 -3.38 1.03 5.50
CA ALA A 262 -3.74 0.37 4.24
C ALA A 262 -5.23 0.05 4.08
N ILE A 263 -6.08 1.00 4.44
CA ILE A 263 -7.51 0.96 4.13
C ILE A 263 -7.69 1.51 2.72
N SER A 264 -7.41 0.68 1.70
CA SER A 264 -7.49 1.06 0.29
C SER A 264 -8.92 1.20 -0.19
N LEU A 265 -9.14 2.10 -1.16
CA LEU A 265 -10.47 2.38 -1.68
C LEU A 265 -10.95 1.29 -2.63
N GLY A 266 -10.09 0.88 -3.54
CA GLY A 266 -10.38 -0.21 -4.45
C GLY A 266 -10.39 0.20 -5.93
N ARG A 267 -11.48 -0.09 -6.62
CA ARG A 267 -11.74 0.22 -8.03
C ARG A 267 -13.13 0.83 -8.13
N THR A 268 -13.22 2.13 -7.87
CA THR A 268 -14.49 2.82 -7.71
C THR A 268 -14.84 3.74 -8.86
N SER A 269 -13.84 4.25 -9.58
CA SER A 269 -14.03 5.24 -10.65
C SER A 269 -14.97 4.75 -11.76
N THR A 270 -14.71 3.58 -12.35
CA THR A 270 -15.55 2.98 -13.40
C THR A 270 -16.97 2.65 -12.89
N PHE A 271 -17.09 2.20 -11.64
CA PHE A 271 -18.39 1.90 -11.02
C PHE A 271 -19.23 3.16 -10.83
N LEU A 272 -18.68 4.21 -10.25
CA LEU A 272 -19.41 5.47 -9.99
C LEU A 272 -19.76 6.21 -11.28
N ASP A 273 -18.95 6.03 -12.34
CA ASP A 273 -19.25 6.60 -13.65
C ASP A 273 -20.60 6.16 -14.19
N ILE A 274 -21.02 4.93 -13.93
CA ILE A 274 -22.31 4.38 -14.38
C ILE A 274 -23.47 5.24 -13.86
N TYR A 275 -23.42 5.64 -12.60
CA TYR A 275 -24.44 6.50 -11.99
C TYR A 275 -24.34 7.94 -12.50
N ILE A 276 -23.13 8.46 -12.63
CA ILE A 276 -22.88 9.82 -13.10
C ILE A 276 -23.34 9.98 -14.55
N GLU A 277 -22.95 9.07 -15.44
CA GLU A 277 -23.35 9.12 -16.86
C GLU A 277 -24.88 9.01 -17.04
N ARG A 278 -25.55 8.17 -16.24
CA ARG A 278 -27.00 8.11 -16.24
C ARG A 278 -27.62 9.46 -15.86
N ASP A 279 -27.12 10.07 -14.78
CA ASP A 279 -27.68 11.31 -14.25
C ASP A 279 -27.35 12.50 -15.16
N LEU A 280 -26.21 12.51 -15.83
CA LEU A 280 -25.89 13.48 -16.90
C LEU A 280 -26.85 13.33 -18.09
N LYS A 281 -27.08 12.11 -18.58
CA LYS A 281 -28.02 11.84 -19.69
C LYS A 281 -29.44 12.23 -19.36
N ASN A 282 -29.86 12.14 -18.08
CA ASN A 282 -31.18 12.49 -17.62
C ASN A 282 -31.29 13.97 -17.23
N GLY A 283 -30.23 14.76 -17.33
CA GLY A 283 -30.23 16.18 -16.95
C GLY A 283 -30.35 16.41 -15.43
N VAL A 284 -30.02 15.40 -14.62
CA VAL A 284 -30.01 15.48 -13.15
C VAL A 284 -28.71 16.13 -12.66
N LEU A 285 -27.60 15.91 -13.38
CA LEU A 285 -26.33 16.53 -13.15
C LEU A 285 -25.83 17.26 -14.40
N SER A 286 -25.01 18.29 -14.19
CA SER A 286 -24.10 18.88 -15.18
C SER A 286 -22.68 18.25 -15.01
N GLU A 287 -21.80 18.41 -16.01
CA GLU A 287 -20.38 17.97 -15.91
C GLU A 287 -19.70 18.63 -14.70
N LYS A 288 -19.98 19.89 -14.44
CA LYS A 288 -19.47 20.62 -13.28
C LYS A 288 -19.89 20.02 -11.94
N GLU A 289 -21.16 19.63 -11.80
CA GLU A 289 -21.66 18.96 -10.59
C GLU A 289 -21.12 17.54 -10.46
N ALA A 290 -20.91 16.84 -11.57
CA ALA A 290 -20.25 15.53 -11.59
C ALA A 290 -18.79 15.61 -11.07
N GLN A 291 -18.03 16.61 -11.55
CA GLN A 291 -16.68 16.84 -11.05
C GLN A 291 -16.71 17.23 -9.56
N GLU A 292 -17.65 18.08 -9.14
CA GLU A 292 -17.79 18.50 -7.74
C GLU A 292 -18.05 17.33 -6.78
N LEU A 293 -18.85 16.34 -7.18
CA LEU A 293 -19.07 15.13 -6.37
C LEU A 293 -17.77 14.38 -6.13
N ILE A 294 -16.94 14.23 -7.16
CA ILE A 294 -15.65 13.54 -7.07
C ILE A 294 -14.63 14.35 -6.27
N ASP A 295 -14.54 15.67 -6.50
CA ASP A 295 -13.65 16.56 -5.74
C ASP A 295 -13.95 16.47 -4.24
N GLN A 296 -15.24 16.56 -3.84
CA GLN A 296 -15.61 16.48 -2.43
C GLN A 296 -15.41 15.07 -1.84
N PHE A 297 -15.57 14.02 -2.64
CA PHE A 297 -15.23 12.67 -2.21
C PHE A 297 -13.73 12.55 -1.90
N ILE A 298 -12.88 13.04 -2.79
CA ILE A 298 -11.43 13.03 -2.60
C ILE A 298 -10.99 13.88 -1.40
N ILE A 299 -11.63 15.03 -1.15
CA ILE A 299 -11.39 15.82 0.07
C ILE A 299 -11.58 14.96 1.32
N LYS A 300 -12.65 14.16 1.38
CA LYS A 300 -12.91 13.28 2.53
C LYS A 300 -11.79 12.26 2.75
N LEU A 301 -11.28 11.67 1.67
CA LEU A 301 -10.18 10.72 1.74
C LEU A 301 -8.88 11.37 2.23
N ARG A 302 -8.61 12.61 1.83
CA ARG A 302 -7.43 13.39 2.26
C ARG A 302 -7.44 13.78 3.75
N LEU A 303 -8.57 13.63 4.45
CA LEU A 303 -8.71 13.97 5.87
C LEU A 303 -8.56 12.77 6.81
N VAL A 304 -8.46 11.55 6.30
CA VAL A 304 -8.28 10.35 7.14
C VAL A 304 -6.91 10.37 7.79
N ARG A 305 -6.86 10.06 9.10
CA ARG A 305 -5.65 10.06 9.92
C ARG A 305 -5.61 8.83 10.82
N HIS A 306 -4.39 8.39 11.16
CA HIS A 306 -4.14 7.38 12.17
C HIS A 306 -3.36 7.94 13.35
N LEU A 307 -3.58 7.38 14.54
CA LEU A 307 -2.74 7.64 15.70
C LEU A 307 -1.60 6.62 15.73
N ARG A 308 -0.37 7.11 15.61
CA ARG A 308 0.87 6.31 15.69
C ARG A 308 1.91 7.05 16.49
N THR A 309 2.89 6.31 17.03
CA THR A 309 4.04 6.95 17.69
C THR A 309 4.89 7.76 16.71
N PRO A 310 5.62 8.78 17.16
CA PRO A 310 6.52 9.57 16.31
C PRO A 310 7.54 8.70 15.55
N GLU A 311 8.12 7.67 16.20
CA GLU A 311 9.08 6.76 15.58
C GLU A 311 8.43 5.96 14.44
N TYR A 312 7.16 5.63 14.61
CA TYR A 312 6.40 4.93 13.57
C TYR A 312 6.13 5.84 12.37
N ASN A 313 5.78 7.10 12.64
CA ASN A 313 5.59 8.10 11.60
C ASN A 313 6.89 8.41 10.85
N GLU A 314 8.02 8.45 11.56
CA GLU A 314 9.34 8.60 10.91
C GLU A 314 9.61 7.42 9.96
N LEU A 315 9.32 6.18 10.37
CA LEU A 315 9.54 4.99 9.54
C LEU A 315 8.81 5.04 8.19
N PHE A 316 7.63 5.67 8.15
CA PHE A 316 6.76 5.71 6.96
C PHE A 316 6.67 7.08 6.28
N GLY A 317 7.43 8.06 6.72
CA GLY A 317 7.40 9.43 6.17
C GLY A 317 6.09 10.17 6.50
N GLY A 318 5.63 10.07 7.73
CA GLY A 318 4.37 10.61 8.24
C GLY A 318 3.39 9.51 8.69
N ASP A 319 2.10 9.80 8.63
CA ASP A 319 1.02 8.88 8.98
C ASP A 319 0.17 8.46 7.75
N PRO A 320 0.77 7.87 6.70
CA PRO A 320 0.03 7.51 5.50
C PRO A 320 -1.04 6.47 5.83
N THR A 321 -2.19 6.61 5.19
CA THR A 321 -3.31 5.69 5.31
C THR A 321 -3.31 4.63 4.21
N TRP A 322 -2.47 4.83 3.17
CA TRP A 322 -2.38 4.02 1.96
C TRP A 322 -3.74 3.77 1.32
N ILE A 323 -4.51 4.85 1.19
CA ILE A 323 -5.76 4.86 0.44
C ILE A 323 -5.40 4.77 -1.04
N THR A 324 -5.62 3.61 -1.66
CA THR A 324 -5.27 3.38 -3.06
C THR A 324 -6.52 3.17 -3.90
N GLU A 325 -6.61 3.87 -5.02
CA GLU A 325 -7.62 3.70 -6.06
C GLU A 325 -6.97 3.19 -7.35
N ALA A 326 -7.53 2.12 -7.91
CA ALA A 326 -7.10 1.55 -9.18
C ALA A 326 -7.95 2.09 -10.33
N ILE A 327 -7.30 2.67 -11.34
CA ILE A 327 -7.95 3.36 -12.47
C ILE A 327 -7.50 2.74 -13.79
N GLY A 328 -8.40 2.61 -14.77
CA GLY A 328 -8.08 2.07 -16.09
C GLY A 328 -8.03 0.54 -16.11
N GLY A 329 -7.09 -0.03 -16.84
CA GLY A 329 -6.99 -1.47 -17.11
C GLY A 329 -7.91 -1.93 -18.25
N ILE A 330 -7.84 -3.22 -18.56
CA ILE A 330 -8.56 -3.85 -19.68
C ILE A 330 -9.47 -4.96 -19.14
N SER A 331 -10.67 -5.09 -19.69
CA SER A 331 -11.58 -6.19 -19.36
C SER A 331 -11.08 -7.51 -19.91
N LEU A 332 -11.63 -8.63 -19.41
CA LEU A 332 -11.32 -9.95 -19.95
C LEU A 332 -11.77 -10.12 -21.44
N ASN A 333 -12.62 -9.24 -21.93
CA ASN A 333 -13.07 -9.20 -23.33
C ASN A 333 -12.16 -8.34 -24.22
N GLY A 334 -11.13 -7.71 -23.66
CA GLY A 334 -10.20 -6.84 -24.38
C GLY A 334 -10.64 -5.36 -24.47
N GLU A 335 -11.77 -4.98 -23.88
CA GLU A 335 -12.24 -3.60 -23.89
C GLU A 335 -11.61 -2.79 -22.73
N PRO A 336 -11.13 -1.56 -22.97
CA PRO A 336 -10.61 -0.71 -21.90
C PRO A 336 -11.69 -0.37 -20.85
N LEU A 337 -11.30 -0.36 -19.58
CA LEU A 337 -12.18 0.03 -18.47
C LEU A 337 -12.02 1.51 -18.10
N VAL A 338 -11.67 2.31 -19.09
CA VAL A 338 -11.53 3.78 -18.99
C VAL A 338 -12.88 4.43 -19.20
N THR A 339 -13.25 5.32 -18.28
CA THR A 339 -14.47 6.11 -18.32
C THR A 339 -14.17 7.59 -18.11
N LYS A 340 -15.12 8.49 -18.30
CA LYS A 340 -14.94 9.91 -17.94
C LYS A 340 -14.50 10.08 -16.48
N ASN A 341 -14.99 9.21 -15.61
CA ASN A 341 -14.62 9.28 -14.20
C ASN A 341 -13.14 8.89 -13.94
N SER A 342 -12.53 8.15 -14.83
CA SER A 342 -11.07 7.90 -14.78
C SER A 342 -10.29 9.22 -14.87
N PHE A 343 -10.72 10.12 -15.75
CA PHE A 343 -10.16 11.45 -15.90
C PHE A 343 -10.53 12.37 -14.70
N ARG A 344 -11.80 12.35 -14.24
CA ARG A 344 -12.25 13.19 -13.11
C ARG A 344 -11.47 12.89 -11.83
N TYR A 345 -11.13 11.62 -11.55
CA TYR A 345 -10.32 11.25 -10.39
C TYR A 345 -8.92 11.86 -10.48
N LEU A 346 -8.26 11.72 -11.62
CA LEU A 346 -6.94 12.32 -11.85
C LEU A 346 -7.00 13.86 -11.82
N HIS A 347 -8.08 14.45 -12.34
CA HIS A 347 -8.28 15.91 -12.37
C HIS A 347 -8.42 16.54 -10.98
N THR A 348 -8.73 15.75 -9.96
CA THR A 348 -8.69 16.25 -8.56
C THR A 348 -7.30 16.71 -8.13
N LEU A 349 -6.23 16.23 -8.78
CA LEU A 349 -4.88 16.71 -8.57
C LEU A 349 -4.68 18.16 -9.07
N THR A 350 -5.43 18.57 -10.08
CA THR A 350 -5.50 19.95 -10.55
C THR A 350 -6.42 20.79 -9.65
N ASN A 351 -7.65 20.34 -9.41
CA ASN A 351 -8.67 21.09 -8.68
C ASN A 351 -8.35 21.31 -7.20
N LEU A 352 -7.71 20.33 -6.55
CA LEU A 352 -7.39 20.33 -5.12
C LEU A 352 -5.87 20.40 -4.85
N GLY A 353 -5.06 20.48 -5.90
CA GLY A 353 -3.60 20.43 -5.81
C GLY A 353 -3.04 19.02 -5.55
N THR A 354 -1.72 18.92 -5.66
CA THR A 354 -0.97 17.68 -5.47
C THR A 354 -1.15 17.14 -4.05
N ALA A 355 -1.24 15.82 -3.94
CA ALA A 355 -1.30 15.14 -2.64
C ALA A 355 -0.80 13.69 -2.79
N PRO A 356 -0.17 13.13 -1.75
CA PRO A 356 0.25 11.74 -1.75
C PRO A 356 -0.92 10.76 -1.72
N GLU A 357 -2.08 11.18 -1.23
CA GLU A 357 -3.27 10.34 -1.07
C GLU A 357 -4.57 11.05 -1.52
N PRO A 358 -5.52 10.29 -2.07
CA PRO A 358 -5.44 8.86 -2.37
C PRO A 358 -4.33 8.55 -3.38
N ASN A 359 -3.67 7.40 -3.21
CA ASN A 359 -2.64 6.92 -4.13
C ASN A 359 -3.32 6.46 -5.43
N MET A 360 -3.22 7.29 -6.47
CA MET A 360 -3.82 7.01 -7.78
C MET A 360 -2.94 6.03 -8.54
N THR A 361 -3.44 4.81 -8.73
CA THR A 361 -2.75 3.74 -9.46
C THR A 361 -3.40 3.51 -10.80
N VAL A 362 -2.69 3.83 -11.87
CA VAL A 362 -3.15 3.55 -13.23
C VAL A 362 -2.76 2.12 -13.59
N LEU A 363 -3.76 1.28 -13.85
CA LEU A 363 -3.57 -0.07 -14.37
C LEU A 363 -3.27 0.05 -15.86
N TRP A 364 -1.96 0.03 -16.17
CA TRP A 364 -1.46 0.34 -17.50
C TRP A 364 -1.48 -0.88 -18.43
N SER A 365 -1.96 -0.67 -19.63
CA SER A 365 -1.81 -1.56 -20.78
C SER A 365 -1.50 -0.73 -22.01
N ARG A 366 -0.75 -1.27 -22.96
CA ARG A 366 -0.54 -0.61 -24.25
C ARG A 366 -1.84 -0.39 -25.03
N ASP A 367 -2.88 -1.19 -24.73
CA ASP A 367 -4.18 -1.15 -25.40
C ASP A 367 -5.16 -0.12 -24.79
N LEU A 368 -4.72 0.68 -23.81
CA LEU A 368 -5.49 1.80 -23.30
C LEU A 368 -5.68 2.90 -24.35
N PRO A 369 -6.80 3.65 -24.34
CA PRO A 369 -7.00 4.79 -25.23
C PRO A 369 -5.85 5.79 -25.13
N HIS A 370 -5.34 6.23 -26.30
CA HIS A 370 -4.20 7.15 -26.35
C HIS A 370 -4.45 8.48 -25.61
N PRO A 371 -5.63 9.14 -25.74
CA PRO A 371 -5.90 10.35 -24.97
C PRO A 371 -5.84 10.14 -23.45
N PHE A 372 -6.22 8.97 -22.95
CA PHE A 372 -6.08 8.63 -21.53
C PHE A 372 -4.62 8.45 -21.13
N LYS A 373 -3.80 7.81 -21.97
CA LYS A 373 -2.34 7.70 -21.74
C LYS A 373 -1.68 9.07 -21.70
N GLU A 374 -2.04 9.97 -22.63
CA GLU A 374 -1.56 11.37 -22.65
C GLU A 374 -1.92 12.08 -21.36
N TYR A 375 -3.16 11.99 -20.91
CA TYR A 375 -3.62 12.65 -19.69
C TYR A 375 -2.93 12.10 -18.44
N CYS A 376 -2.76 10.79 -18.31
CA CYS A 376 -2.01 10.17 -17.22
C CYS A 376 -0.55 10.66 -17.18
N SER A 377 0.11 10.66 -18.33
CA SER A 377 1.51 11.10 -18.45
C SER A 377 1.67 12.57 -18.13
N LYS A 378 0.76 13.43 -18.61
CA LYS A 378 0.69 14.84 -18.25
C LYS A 378 0.57 15.03 -16.73
N MET A 379 -0.40 14.36 -16.10
CA MET A 379 -0.61 14.44 -14.65
C MET A 379 0.60 13.92 -13.85
N SER A 380 1.30 12.89 -14.31
CA SER A 380 2.55 12.43 -13.69
C SER A 380 3.64 13.49 -13.75
N ILE A 381 3.85 14.13 -14.92
CA ILE A 381 4.88 15.15 -15.12
C ILE A 381 4.60 16.40 -14.27
N GLU A 382 3.34 16.77 -14.12
CA GLU A 382 2.93 17.97 -13.38
C GLU A 382 2.87 17.78 -11.86
N THR A 383 2.62 16.54 -11.38
CA THR A 383 2.19 16.35 -9.98
C THR A 383 2.98 15.33 -9.18
N ASP A 384 3.74 14.43 -9.81
CA ASP A 384 4.44 13.30 -9.17
C ASP A 384 3.54 12.46 -8.24
N SER A 385 2.21 12.45 -8.51
CA SER A 385 1.20 11.85 -7.62
C SER A 385 0.60 10.54 -8.13
N ILE A 386 1.04 10.05 -9.30
CA ILE A 386 0.51 8.83 -9.95
C ILE A 386 1.56 7.73 -9.96
N GLN A 387 1.10 6.50 -9.77
CA GLN A 387 1.90 5.30 -10.06
C GLN A 387 1.24 4.46 -11.15
N TYR A 388 2.03 3.59 -11.74
CA TYR A 388 1.61 2.70 -12.82
C TYR A 388 1.84 1.24 -12.44
N GLU A 389 0.88 0.40 -12.76
CA GLU A 389 1.00 -1.05 -12.61
C GLU A 389 0.57 -1.76 -13.88
N ASN A 390 1.28 -2.81 -14.24
CA ASN A 390 1.12 -3.54 -15.49
C ASN A 390 -0.11 -4.45 -15.45
N ASP A 391 -1.22 -3.98 -16.01
CA ASP A 391 -2.46 -4.75 -16.11
C ASP A 391 -2.27 -6.07 -16.91
N ASP A 392 -1.40 -6.07 -17.92
CA ASP A 392 -1.20 -7.22 -18.78
C ASP A 392 -0.50 -8.41 -18.10
N VAL A 393 0.24 -8.18 -17.00
CA VAL A 393 0.81 -9.26 -16.18
C VAL A 393 -0.11 -9.63 -15.01
N MET A 394 -0.97 -8.71 -14.55
CA MET A 394 -1.84 -8.89 -13.38
C MET A 394 -3.21 -9.46 -13.76
N ARG A 395 -3.84 -8.96 -14.82
CA ARG A 395 -5.15 -9.42 -15.29
C ARG A 395 -5.25 -10.94 -15.50
N PRO A 396 -4.25 -11.65 -16.05
CA PRO A 396 -4.29 -13.10 -16.15
C PRO A 396 -4.37 -13.85 -14.81
N LEU A 397 -3.92 -13.22 -13.70
CA LEU A 397 -3.91 -13.81 -12.37
C LEU A 397 -5.16 -13.46 -11.54
N TYR A 398 -5.69 -12.25 -11.72
CA TYR A 398 -6.73 -11.69 -10.84
C TYR A 398 -8.06 -11.41 -11.57
N GLY A 399 -8.12 -11.58 -12.90
CA GLY A 399 -9.29 -11.16 -13.70
C GLY A 399 -9.28 -9.64 -13.92
N ASP A 400 -10.44 -9.06 -14.21
CA ASP A 400 -10.60 -7.64 -14.56
C ASP A 400 -11.28 -6.80 -13.45
N ASP A 401 -11.66 -7.42 -12.33
CA ASP A 401 -12.21 -6.73 -11.16
C ASP A 401 -11.29 -6.91 -9.93
N TYR A 402 -10.04 -6.54 -10.11
CA TYR A 402 -9.05 -6.46 -9.03
C TYR A 402 -8.69 -5.01 -8.75
N ALA A 403 -8.15 -4.77 -7.58
CA ALA A 403 -7.64 -3.47 -7.17
C ALA A 403 -6.32 -3.63 -6.41
N ILE A 404 -5.67 -2.49 -6.16
CA ILE A 404 -4.38 -2.45 -5.48
C ILE A 404 -4.59 -2.09 -4.02
N SER A 405 -4.06 -2.91 -3.14
CA SER A 405 -4.03 -2.65 -1.72
C SER A 405 -2.70 -2.06 -1.29
N CYS A 406 -2.75 -1.02 -0.48
CA CYS A 406 -1.57 -0.36 0.05
C CYS A 406 -0.75 0.28 -1.08
N CYS A 407 0.36 -0.34 -1.44
CA CYS A 407 1.34 0.17 -2.39
C CYS A 407 1.21 -0.47 -3.77
N VAL A 408 1.32 -1.81 -3.83
CA VAL A 408 1.52 -2.55 -5.08
C VAL A 408 0.81 -3.93 -5.12
N SER A 409 0.03 -4.27 -4.10
CA SER A 409 -0.50 -5.63 -3.92
C SER A 409 -1.87 -5.78 -4.57
N ALA A 410 -1.97 -6.61 -5.62
CA ALA A 410 -3.22 -6.89 -6.28
C ALA A 410 -4.10 -7.91 -5.54
N MET A 411 -5.41 -7.68 -5.55
CA MET A 411 -6.41 -8.65 -5.07
C MET A 411 -7.77 -8.43 -5.73
N ARG A 412 -8.53 -9.51 -5.92
CA ARG A 412 -9.91 -9.44 -6.43
C ARG A 412 -10.83 -8.82 -5.39
N VAL A 413 -11.51 -7.75 -5.78
CA VAL A 413 -12.35 -6.96 -4.87
C VAL A 413 -13.55 -7.78 -4.37
N GLY A 414 -13.74 -7.83 -3.06
CA GLY A 414 -14.83 -8.59 -2.42
C GLY A 414 -14.67 -10.11 -2.44
N LYS A 415 -13.59 -10.65 -2.98
CA LYS A 415 -13.33 -12.11 -3.12
C LYS A 415 -12.03 -12.55 -2.49
N GLN A 416 -11.05 -11.66 -2.38
CA GLN A 416 -9.76 -11.92 -1.78
C GLN A 416 -9.47 -10.91 -0.67
N MET A 417 -8.72 -11.35 0.33
CA MET A 417 -8.11 -10.50 1.35
C MET A 417 -6.65 -10.89 1.52
N GLN A 418 -5.85 -10.00 2.09
CA GLN A 418 -4.44 -10.26 2.25
C GLN A 418 -4.00 -10.09 3.69
N PHE A 419 -3.34 -11.12 4.21
CA PHE A 419 -2.57 -11.03 5.43
C PHE A 419 -1.31 -10.18 5.18
N PHE A 420 -1.24 -9.04 5.83
CA PHE A 420 -0.10 -8.15 5.68
C PHE A 420 1.14 -8.78 6.30
N GLY A 421 2.19 -8.85 5.50
CA GLY A 421 3.51 -9.27 5.95
C GLY A 421 4.35 -8.09 6.43
N ALA A 422 5.63 -8.30 6.35
CA ALA A 422 6.66 -7.34 6.70
C ALA A 422 7.76 -7.42 5.66
N ARG A 423 9.01 -7.29 6.10
CA ARG A 423 10.16 -7.54 5.22
C ARG A 423 11.21 -8.38 5.95
N ALA A 424 11.76 -9.33 5.22
CA ALA A 424 13.01 -9.97 5.58
C ALA A 424 14.17 -9.16 4.96
N ASN A 425 15.17 -8.84 5.77
CA ASN A 425 16.38 -8.16 5.33
C ASN A 425 17.36 -9.17 4.75
N ILE A 426 17.32 -9.36 3.42
CA ILE A 426 18.15 -10.38 2.75
C ILE A 426 19.61 -9.94 2.58
N ALA A 427 19.92 -8.65 2.63
CA ALA A 427 21.30 -8.17 2.70
C ALA A 427 21.94 -8.55 4.06
N LYS A 428 21.19 -8.40 5.16
CA LYS A 428 21.63 -8.88 6.48
C LYS A 428 21.74 -10.39 6.54
N SER A 429 20.85 -11.11 5.88
CA SER A 429 20.93 -12.58 5.77
C SER A 429 22.23 -13.06 5.14
N LEU A 430 22.79 -12.29 4.19
CA LEU A 430 24.10 -12.58 3.60
C LEU A 430 25.23 -12.38 4.62
N LEU A 431 25.18 -11.34 5.44
CA LEU A 431 26.18 -11.12 6.51
C LEU A 431 26.11 -12.21 7.59
N LEU A 432 24.91 -12.67 7.93
CA LEU A 432 24.72 -13.82 8.82
C LEU A 432 25.32 -15.10 8.22
N ALA A 433 25.23 -15.30 6.92
CA ALA A 433 25.84 -16.45 6.24
C ALA A 433 27.37 -16.42 6.33
N VAL A 434 27.98 -15.25 6.15
CA VAL A 434 29.45 -15.08 6.28
C VAL A 434 29.90 -15.29 7.72
N ASN A 435 29.13 -14.84 8.70
CA ASN A 435 29.45 -14.81 10.12
C ASN A 435 28.93 -16.02 10.91
N GLY A 436 28.58 -17.13 10.25
CA GLY A 436 28.15 -18.35 10.97
C GLY A 436 26.87 -18.15 11.77
N GLY A 437 25.92 -17.35 11.25
CA GLY A 437 24.65 -17.07 11.90
C GLY A 437 24.71 -16.04 13.03
N VAL A 438 25.85 -15.38 13.24
CA VAL A 438 26.04 -14.33 14.27
C VAL A 438 25.78 -12.95 13.66
N ASP A 439 25.02 -12.13 14.35
CA ASP A 439 24.76 -10.74 13.95
C ASP A 439 26.03 -9.89 14.00
N GLU A 440 26.34 -9.21 12.92
CA GLU A 440 27.58 -8.45 12.74
C GLU A 440 27.65 -7.17 13.61
N LEU A 441 26.51 -6.65 14.08
CA LEU A 441 26.43 -5.45 14.91
C LEU A 441 26.30 -5.78 16.40
N GLN A 442 25.38 -6.67 16.78
CA GLN A 442 25.08 -7.00 18.17
C GLN A 442 25.92 -8.16 18.72
N LYS A 443 26.62 -8.90 17.84
CA LYS A 443 27.48 -10.05 18.22
C LYS A 443 26.72 -11.17 18.91
N ILE A 444 25.44 -11.33 18.62
CA ILE A 444 24.58 -12.38 19.18
C ILE A 444 24.24 -13.43 18.12
N PRO A 445 24.08 -14.71 18.50
CA PRO A 445 23.63 -15.75 17.57
C PRO A 445 22.17 -15.53 17.17
N VAL A 446 21.90 -15.61 15.87
CA VAL A 446 20.58 -15.39 15.27
C VAL A 446 20.12 -16.63 14.50
N VAL A 447 21.00 -17.20 13.67
CA VAL A 447 20.70 -18.38 12.85
C VAL A 447 21.56 -19.54 13.35
N PRO A 448 20.94 -20.63 13.81
CA PRO A 448 21.68 -21.78 14.31
C PRO A 448 22.28 -22.64 13.18
N ASN A 449 23.28 -23.43 13.49
CA ASN A 449 23.87 -24.46 12.62
C ASN A 449 24.45 -23.93 11.30
N ILE A 450 25.00 -22.73 11.32
CA ILE A 450 25.79 -22.15 10.22
C ILE A 450 27.22 -22.04 10.68
N GLU A 451 28.15 -22.59 9.93
CA GLU A 451 29.59 -22.45 10.21
C GLU A 451 30.12 -21.13 9.65
N PRO A 452 30.89 -20.35 10.41
CA PRO A 452 31.48 -19.11 9.90
C PRO A 452 32.51 -19.40 8.78
N ILE A 453 32.60 -18.47 7.84
CA ILE A 453 33.60 -18.54 6.77
C ILE A 453 34.95 -18.06 7.34
N GLN A 454 35.95 -18.94 7.32
CA GLN A 454 37.29 -18.64 7.86
C GLN A 454 38.29 -18.19 6.79
N ALA A 455 37.94 -18.34 5.52
CA ALA A 455 38.84 -18.02 4.41
C ALA A 455 39.24 -16.53 4.41
N ASP A 456 40.44 -16.23 3.97
CA ASP A 456 40.97 -14.86 3.82
C ASP A 456 40.34 -14.15 2.61
N VAL A 457 39.90 -14.90 1.62
CA VAL A 457 39.17 -14.41 0.44
C VAL A 457 37.86 -15.19 0.33
N LEU A 458 36.76 -14.51 0.14
CA LEU A 458 35.44 -15.16 0.03
C LEU A 458 35.34 -15.94 -1.29
N ASP A 459 34.88 -17.19 -1.21
CA ASP A 459 34.51 -18.02 -2.35
C ASP A 459 33.02 -17.93 -2.63
N TYR A 460 32.65 -17.74 -3.91
CA TYR A 460 31.27 -17.54 -4.31
C TYR A 460 30.36 -18.72 -3.99
N GLU A 461 30.79 -19.93 -4.31
CA GLU A 461 29.95 -21.13 -4.12
C GLU A 461 29.76 -21.43 -2.63
N GLU A 462 30.80 -21.26 -1.82
CA GLU A 462 30.73 -21.42 -0.36
C GLU A 462 29.75 -20.39 0.26
N VAL A 463 29.87 -19.10 -0.12
CA VAL A 463 29.00 -18.05 0.39
C VAL A 463 27.57 -18.30 -0.05
N LEU A 464 27.31 -18.62 -1.32
CA LEU A 464 25.98 -18.86 -1.86
C LEU A 464 25.29 -20.05 -1.18
N GLU A 465 25.99 -21.15 -0.94
CA GLU A 465 25.46 -22.32 -0.24
C GLU A 465 25.00 -21.95 1.19
N ARG A 466 25.84 -21.25 1.94
CA ARG A 466 25.49 -20.81 3.30
C ARG A 466 24.38 -19.78 3.31
N TYR A 467 24.39 -18.87 2.36
CA TYR A 467 23.35 -17.86 2.21
C TYR A 467 21.96 -18.50 1.94
N LYS A 468 21.92 -19.51 1.09
CA LYS A 468 20.67 -20.28 0.86
C LYS A 468 20.17 -20.97 2.13
N LYS A 469 21.05 -21.56 2.93
CA LYS A 469 20.68 -22.16 4.24
C LYS A 469 20.13 -21.11 5.22
N VAL A 470 20.75 -19.93 5.28
CA VAL A 470 20.24 -18.80 6.10
C VAL A 470 18.89 -18.35 5.61
N MET A 471 18.70 -18.17 4.28
CA MET A 471 17.41 -17.79 3.71
C MET A 471 16.30 -18.82 4.00
N ASP A 472 16.60 -20.12 3.95
CA ASP A 472 15.63 -21.18 4.31
C ASP A 472 15.19 -21.06 5.78
N TYR A 473 16.11 -20.82 6.71
CA TYR A 473 15.77 -20.56 8.12
C TYR A 473 14.94 -19.27 8.30
N VAL A 474 15.34 -18.20 7.63
CA VAL A 474 14.63 -16.92 7.70
C VAL A 474 13.21 -17.06 7.15
N ALA A 475 13.02 -17.83 6.08
CA ALA A 475 11.71 -18.11 5.51
C ALA A 475 10.77 -18.83 6.51
N GLU A 476 11.27 -19.89 7.19
CA GLU A 476 10.54 -20.59 8.24
C GLU A 476 10.14 -19.65 9.36
N LEU A 477 11.12 -18.93 9.92
CA LEU A 477 10.92 -17.98 11.02
C LEU A 477 9.91 -16.89 10.66
N TYR A 478 9.96 -16.42 9.41
CA TYR A 478 9.07 -15.40 8.91
C TYR A 478 7.62 -15.90 8.80
N VAL A 479 7.43 -17.11 8.23
CA VAL A 479 6.09 -17.74 8.16
C VAL A 479 5.51 -17.94 9.55
N ASP A 480 6.29 -18.47 10.50
CA ASP A 480 5.83 -18.67 11.88
C ASP A 480 5.41 -17.37 12.55
N SER A 481 6.21 -16.31 12.37
CA SER A 481 5.91 -14.99 12.94
C SER A 481 4.60 -14.43 12.37
N ILE A 482 4.41 -14.53 11.05
CA ILE A 482 3.19 -14.06 10.37
C ILE A 482 1.96 -14.87 10.78
N ASN A 483 2.09 -16.18 10.96
CA ASN A 483 0.99 -17.04 11.44
C ASN A 483 0.51 -16.61 12.83
N ILE A 484 1.43 -16.32 13.75
CA ILE A 484 1.09 -15.83 15.10
C ILE A 484 0.35 -14.48 15.01
N ILE A 485 0.89 -13.55 14.23
CA ILE A 485 0.34 -12.21 14.09
C ILE A 485 -1.11 -12.28 13.57
N HIS A 486 -1.37 -13.01 12.50
CA HIS A 486 -2.70 -13.02 11.89
C HIS A 486 -3.72 -13.86 12.65
N TYR A 487 -3.28 -14.91 13.34
CA TYR A 487 -4.13 -15.61 14.29
C TYR A 487 -4.62 -14.67 15.39
N MET A 488 -3.71 -13.90 15.98
CA MET A 488 -4.05 -12.98 17.06
C MET A 488 -4.87 -11.78 16.57
N HIS A 489 -4.63 -11.34 15.32
CA HIS A 489 -5.43 -10.29 14.72
C HIS A 489 -6.90 -10.72 14.52
N ASP A 490 -7.12 -11.86 13.89
CA ASP A 490 -8.48 -12.41 13.72
C ASP A 490 -9.18 -12.60 15.07
N LYS A 491 -8.43 -12.93 16.11
CA LYS A 491 -8.99 -13.17 17.45
C LYS A 491 -9.36 -11.89 18.20
N TYR A 492 -8.58 -10.83 18.09
CA TYR A 492 -8.71 -9.65 18.95
C TYR A 492 -9.07 -8.35 18.23
N ALA A 493 -8.86 -8.27 16.92
CA ALA A 493 -9.05 -7.05 16.11
C ALA A 493 -9.59 -7.37 14.70
N TYR A 494 -10.57 -8.27 14.61
CA TYR A 494 -11.19 -8.66 13.34
C TYR A 494 -11.88 -7.48 12.65
N GLU A 495 -11.64 -7.32 11.35
CA GLU A 495 -12.16 -6.20 10.54
C GLU A 495 -13.56 -6.54 9.97
N ALA A 496 -14.56 -6.58 10.83
CA ALA A 496 -15.90 -7.08 10.50
C ALA A 496 -16.61 -6.24 9.43
N SER A 497 -16.48 -4.92 9.45
CA SER A 497 -17.16 -4.03 8.47
C SER A 497 -16.65 -4.22 7.05
N GLN A 498 -15.34 -4.37 6.87
CA GLN A 498 -14.75 -4.59 5.55
C GLN A 498 -15.01 -6.03 5.08
N MET A 499 -14.90 -7.01 5.98
CA MET A 499 -15.15 -8.43 5.66
C MET A 499 -16.65 -8.71 5.40
N ALA A 500 -17.56 -7.93 5.96
CA ALA A 500 -18.99 -7.98 5.62
C ALA A 500 -19.28 -7.67 4.13
N LEU A 501 -18.37 -6.98 3.48
CA LEU A 501 -18.43 -6.62 2.06
C LEU A 501 -17.67 -7.60 1.16
N HIS A 502 -17.34 -8.80 1.68
CA HIS A 502 -16.74 -9.90 0.93
C HIS A 502 -17.70 -11.07 0.80
N ASP A 503 -17.42 -11.95 -0.16
CA ASP A 503 -18.04 -13.27 -0.22
C ASP A 503 -17.68 -14.07 1.06
N ARG A 504 -18.51 -15.03 1.46
CA ARG A 504 -18.22 -15.86 2.64
C ARG A 504 -16.91 -16.64 2.50
N ASP A 505 -16.71 -17.25 1.34
CA ASP A 505 -15.56 -18.10 1.05
C ASP A 505 -14.43 -17.25 0.46
N VAL A 506 -13.79 -16.46 1.32
CA VAL A 506 -12.71 -15.54 0.95
C VAL A 506 -11.41 -16.30 0.69
N GLU A 507 -10.82 -16.10 -0.46
CA GLU A 507 -9.45 -16.54 -0.74
C GLU A 507 -8.45 -15.62 -0.02
N ARG A 508 -7.54 -16.23 0.75
CA ARG A 508 -6.55 -15.49 1.53
C ARG A 508 -5.19 -15.54 0.89
N LEU A 509 -4.54 -14.38 0.81
CA LEU A 509 -3.15 -14.23 0.37
C LEU A 509 -2.30 -13.84 1.59
N THR A 510 -1.00 -14.13 1.55
CA THR A 510 -0.05 -13.64 2.56
C THR A 510 1.08 -12.90 1.88
N ALA A 511 1.20 -11.63 2.21
CA ALA A 511 2.16 -10.71 1.62
C ALA A 511 3.51 -10.79 2.33
N PHE A 512 4.39 -11.68 1.94
CA PHE A 512 5.78 -11.63 2.35
C PHE A 512 6.53 -10.55 1.57
N GLY A 513 7.63 -10.05 2.12
CA GLY A 513 8.45 -9.04 1.46
C GLY A 513 9.93 -9.22 1.74
N ILE A 514 10.76 -8.75 0.80
CA ILE A 514 12.21 -8.70 0.94
C ILE A 514 12.72 -7.27 0.77
N ALA A 515 13.78 -6.95 1.52
CA ALA A 515 14.53 -5.71 1.42
C ALA A 515 16.00 -5.99 1.13
N GLY A 516 16.63 -5.20 0.26
CA GLY A 516 18.06 -5.28 -0.02
C GLY A 516 18.44 -6.24 -1.16
N ILE A 517 17.53 -6.49 -2.11
CA ILE A 517 17.79 -7.40 -3.23
C ILE A 517 18.99 -6.96 -4.08
N SER A 518 19.09 -5.68 -4.45
CA SER A 518 20.19 -5.14 -5.23
C SER A 518 21.51 -5.20 -4.49
N VAL A 519 21.51 -4.91 -3.16
CA VAL A 519 22.71 -5.00 -2.33
C VAL A 519 23.20 -6.45 -2.21
N ALA A 520 22.29 -7.40 -2.05
CA ALA A 520 22.65 -8.82 -1.99
C ALA A 520 23.18 -9.31 -3.35
N ALA A 521 22.54 -8.90 -4.46
CA ALA A 521 22.99 -9.27 -5.81
C ALA A 521 24.35 -8.68 -6.13
N ASP A 522 24.57 -7.38 -5.86
CA ASP A 522 25.87 -6.72 -6.06
C ASP A 522 26.96 -7.32 -5.16
N SER A 523 26.64 -7.68 -3.92
CA SER A 523 27.57 -8.33 -2.99
C SER A 523 28.01 -9.71 -3.50
N LEU A 524 27.08 -10.52 -3.98
CA LEU A 524 27.40 -11.82 -4.58
C LEU A 524 28.15 -11.66 -5.91
N SER A 525 27.82 -10.63 -6.70
CA SER A 525 28.56 -10.28 -7.91
C SER A 525 30.01 -9.87 -7.58
N ALA A 526 30.22 -9.06 -6.56
CA ALA A 526 31.55 -8.68 -6.09
C ALA A 526 32.37 -9.92 -5.68
N ILE A 527 31.77 -10.82 -4.90
CA ILE A 527 32.43 -12.07 -4.48
C ILE A 527 32.79 -12.97 -5.67
N LYS A 528 31.93 -12.99 -6.72
CA LYS A 528 32.10 -13.83 -7.90
C LYS A 528 33.13 -13.30 -8.89
N TYR A 529 33.20 -11.98 -9.08
CA TYR A 529 33.96 -11.37 -10.16
C TYR A 529 35.13 -10.50 -9.71
N ALA A 530 35.19 -10.14 -8.43
CA ALA A 530 36.31 -9.42 -7.82
C ALA A 530 36.94 -10.24 -6.69
N LYS A 531 37.95 -9.71 -6.05
CA LYS A 531 38.54 -10.32 -4.85
C LYS A 531 38.01 -9.61 -3.62
N VAL A 532 37.23 -10.33 -2.81
CA VAL A 532 36.63 -9.81 -1.58
C VAL A 532 37.29 -10.41 -0.37
N THR A 533 37.95 -9.58 0.45
CA THR A 533 38.64 -9.96 1.69
C THR A 533 37.82 -9.46 2.88
N PRO A 534 37.26 -10.35 3.74
CA PRO A 534 36.56 -9.97 4.95
C PRO A 534 37.50 -9.39 6.01
N ILE A 535 37.13 -8.26 6.59
CA ILE A 535 37.82 -7.64 7.72
C ILE A 535 37.10 -8.04 9.00
N ARG A 536 37.80 -8.82 9.83
CA ARG A 536 37.25 -9.39 11.07
C ARG A 536 37.70 -8.60 12.29
N ASP A 537 36.83 -8.51 13.29
CA ASP A 537 37.18 -7.95 14.59
C ASP A 537 37.90 -8.99 15.50
N GLU A 538 38.16 -8.60 16.73
CA GLU A 538 38.86 -9.44 17.75
C GLU A 538 38.07 -10.71 18.13
N HIS A 539 36.77 -10.75 17.83
CA HIS A 539 35.88 -11.90 18.06
C HIS A 539 35.73 -12.79 16.82
N GLY A 540 36.44 -12.47 15.73
CA GLY A 540 36.37 -13.19 14.47
C GLY A 540 35.12 -12.89 13.64
N VAL A 541 34.32 -11.87 14.02
CA VAL A 541 33.12 -11.45 13.26
C VAL A 541 33.55 -10.49 12.16
N THR A 542 33.10 -10.74 10.93
CA THR A 542 33.34 -9.84 9.80
C THR A 542 32.54 -8.57 9.98
N VAL A 543 33.23 -7.43 10.03
CA VAL A 543 32.64 -6.09 10.25
C VAL A 543 32.76 -5.17 9.05
N ASP A 544 33.68 -5.47 8.11
CA ASP A 544 33.85 -4.71 6.86
C ASP A 544 34.49 -5.62 5.78
N PHE A 545 34.61 -5.11 4.56
CA PHE A 545 35.16 -5.82 3.42
C PHE A 545 36.11 -4.93 2.62
N GLN A 546 37.20 -5.50 2.17
CA GLN A 546 38.08 -4.93 1.17
C GLN A 546 37.76 -5.57 -0.18
N VAL A 547 37.50 -4.78 -1.20
CA VAL A 547 37.18 -5.24 -2.55
C VAL A 547 38.24 -4.76 -3.52
N GLU A 548 38.88 -5.72 -4.21
CA GLU A 548 39.91 -5.44 -5.21
C GLU A 548 39.45 -5.97 -6.58
N GLY A 549 39.36 -5.10 -7.56
CA GLY A 549 38.89 -5.40 -8.90
C GLY A 549 37.47 -4.83 -9.15
N ASP A 550 37.02 -4.96 -10.38
CA ASP A 550 35.70 -4.51 -10.82
C ASP A 550 34.73 -5.68 -10.94
N PHE A 551 33.44 -5.40 -10.82
CA PHE A 551 32.37 -6.39 -10.89
C PHE A 551 31.09 -5.82 -11.51
N PRO A 552 30.25 -6.66 -12.16
CA PRO A 552 28.96 -6.25 -12.65
C PRO A 552 28.06 -5.72 -11.54
N LYS A 553 27.43 -4.57 -11.77
CA LYS A 553 26.50 -3.92 -10.82
C LYS A 553 25.08 -3.98 -11.36
N TYR A 554 24.13 -4.32 -10.51
CA TYR A 554 22.71 -4.37 -10.82
C TYR A 554 22.19 -2.99 -11.24
N GLY A 555 21.34 -2.96 -12.26
CA GLY A 555 20.80 -1.73 -12.83
C GLY A 555 21.49 -1.29 -14.13
N ASN A 556 22.29 -2.15 -14.75
CA ASN A 556 23.04 -1.87 -15.97
C ASN A 556 22.70 -2.81 -17.15
N ASP A 557 21.59 -3.55 -17.04
CA ASP A 557 21.15 -4.57 -17.99
C ASP A 557 22.23 -5.64 -18.25
N ASP A 558 22.90 -6.06 -17.18
CA ASP A 558 23.96 -7.07 -17.22
C ASP A 558 23.47 -8.37 -16.58
N ASP A 559 23.24 -9.38 -17.40
CA ASP A 559 22.70 -10.69 -16.97
C ASP A 559 23.57 -11.37 -15.92
N ARG A 560 24.88 -11.07 -15.87
CA ARG A 560 25.79 -11.65 -14.88
C ARG A 560 25.40 -11.35 -13.44
N VAL A 561 24.78 -10.20 -13.18
CA VAL A 561 24.31 -9.78 -11.85
C VAL A 561 22.79 -9.79 -11.76
N ASP A 562 22.07 -9.49 -12.83
CA ASP A 562 20.61 -9.49 -12.86
C ASP A 562 20.06 -10.90 -12.58
N ASP A 563 20.69 -11.95 -13.15
CA ASP A 563 20.35 -13.35 -12.87
C ASP A 563 20.56 -13.73 -11.38
N ILE A 564 21.55 -13.14 -10.72
CA ILE A 564 21.77 -13.35 -9.28
C ILE A 564 20.59 -12.77 -8.49
N ALA A 565 20.11 -11.57 -8.83
CA ALA A 565 18.93 -10.98 -8.19
C ALA A 565 17.68 -11.86 -8.37
N VAL A 566 17.46 -12.37 -9.58
CA VAL A 566 16.36 -13.30 -9.90
C VAL A 566 16.50 -14.61 -9.10
N GLU A 567 17.71 -15.17 -9.00
CA GLU A 567 17.97 -16.39 -8.22
C GLU A 567 17.65 -16.20 -6.74
N ILE A 568 18.09 -15.09 -6.12
CA ILE A 568 17.82 -14.77 -4.72
C ILE A 568 16.30 -14.70 -4.46
N ALA A 569 15.58 -13.92 -5.25
CA ALA A 569 14.13 -13.77 -5.10
C ALA A 569 13.40 -15.11 -5.29
N THR A 570 13.80 -15.89 -6.28
CA THR A 570 13.22 -17.21 -6.59
C THR A 570 13.49 -18.21 -5.47
N HIS A 571 14.71 -18.26 -4.95
CA HIS A 571 15.06 -19.16 -3.84
C HIS A 571 14.22 -18.82 -2.60
N PHE A 572 14.15 -17.55 -2.22
CA PHE A 572 13.40 -17.13 -1.04
C PHE A 572 11.89 -17.39 -1.18
N SER A 573 11.30 -17.11 -2.35
CA SER A 573 9.91 -17.45 -2.66
C SER A 573 9.63 -18.96 -2.52
N ASN A 574 10.52 -19.79 -3.02
CA ASN A 574 10.40 -21.26 -2.91
C ASN A 574 10.61 -21.74 -1.47
N ALA A 575 11.50 -21.11 -0.70
CA ALA A 575 11.70 -21.41 0.71
C ALA A 575 10.43 -21.14 1.54
N LEU A 576 9.79 -19.98 1.35
CA LEU A 576 8.52 -19.64 2.00
C LEU A 576 7.42 -20.69 1.73
N LYS A 577 7.30 -21.15 0.49
CA LYS A 577 6.25 -22.11 0.07
C LYS A 577 6.39 -23.50 0.70
N LYS A 578 7.51 -23.82 1.36
CA LYS A 578 7.69 -25.07 2.10
C LYS A 578 6.91 -25.12 3.42
N HIS A 579 6.46 -23.98 3.94
CA HIS A 579 5.87 -23.84 5.27
C HIS A 579 4.37 -23.53 5.21
N PRO A 580 3.54 -24.17 6.07
CA PRO A 580 2.10 -23.94 6.07
C PRO A 580 1.74 -22.56 6.64
N ILE A 581 0.73 -21.92 6.05
CA ILE A 581 0.23 -20.61 6.48
C ILE A 581 -1.14 -20.74 7.14
N TYR A 582 -1.38 -19.87 8.12
CA TYR A 582 -2.63 -19.70 8.81
C TYR A 582 -3.82 -19.59 7.83
N ARG A 583 -4.88 -20.36 8.08
CA ARG A 583 -6.10 -20.44 7.24
C ARG A 583 -5.83 -20.79 5.77
N ASN A 584 -4.80 -21.57 5.49
CA ASN A 584 -4.42 -22.01 4.15
C ASN A 584 -4.26 -20.88 3.13
N ALA A 585 -3.76 -19.73 3.58
CA ALA A 585 -3.48 -18.60 2.69
C ALA A 585 -2.40 -18.95 1.66
N LYS A 586 -2.46 -18.30 0.50
CA LYS A 586 -1.43 -18.45 -0.54
C LYS A 586 -0.25 -17.52 -0.27
N HIS A 587 0.96 -18.03 -0.44
CA HIS A 587 2.19 -17.24 -0.34
C HIS A 587 2.31 -16.28 -1.53
N THR A 588 2.55 -15.02 -1.27
CA THR A 588 3.00 -14.03 -2.25
C THR A 588 4.24 -13.32 -1.72
N LEU A 589 5.10 -12.83 -2.61
CA LEU A 589 6.34 -12.15 -2.25
C LEU A 589 6.40 -10.79 -2.94
N SER A 590 6.97 -9.80 -2.26
CA SER A 590 7.30 -8.49 -2.86
C SER A 590 8.76 -8.10 -2.66
N ALA A 591 9.32 -7.41 -3.64
CA ALA A 591 10.54 -6.62 -3.52
C ALA A 591 10.13 -5.15 -3.31
N LEU A 592 9.95 -4.76 -2.05
CA LEU A 592 9.40 -3.46 -1.65
C LEU A 592 9.91 -3.06 -0.28
N THR A 593 10.42 -1.84 -0.12
CA THR A 593 10.96 -1.35 1.18
C THR A 593 10.12 -0.27 1.84
N ILE A 594 9.21 0.39 1.11
CA ILE A 594 8.59 1.64 1.56
C ILE A 594 9.70 2.68 1.81
N THR A 595 9.58 3.56 2.82
CA THR A 595 10.66 4.47 3.27
C THR A 595 11.61 3.82 4.29
N SER A 596 11.42 2.53 4.57
CA SER A 596 12.19 1.80 5.60
C SER A 596 13.60 1.42 5.18
N ASN A 597 13.98 1.65 3.91
CA ASN A 597 15.32 1.36 3.39
C ASN A 597 16.43 2.07 4.20
N VAL A 598 16.17 3.26 4.72
CA VAL A 598 17.08 3.99 5.63
C VAL A 598 17.28 3.22 6.93
N MET A 599 16.19 2.78 7.55
CA MET A 599 16.23 2.02 8.81
C MET A 599 16.92 0.66 8.62
N TYR A 600 16.66 -0.03 7.50
CA TYR A 600 17.36 -1.29 7.18
C TYR A 600 18.86 -1.07 7.05
N GLY A 601 19.29 0.03 6.44
CA GLY A 601 20.70 0.40 6.37
C GLY A 601 21.34 0.59 7.73
N LYS A 602 20.66 1.27 8.67
CA LYS A 602 21.09 1.46 10.07
C LYS A 602 21.19 0.13 10.85
N LYS A 603 20.48 -0.90 10.42
CA LYS A 603 20.47 -2.24 11.05
C LYS A 603 21.36 -3.26 10.30
N THR A 604 22.08 -2.86 9.25
CA THR A 604 22.89 -3.74 8.42
C THR A 604 24.33 -3.24 8.38
N GLY A 605 25.28 -4.09 8.72
CA GLY A 605 26.71 -3.82 8.65
C GLY A 605 27.19 -3.51 7.22
N SER A 606 28.49 -3.24 7.05
CA SER A 606 29.12 -3.09 5.74
C SER A 606 28.92 -4.37 4.91
N THR A 607 28.75 -4.23 3.58
CA THR A 607 28.45 -5.35 2.67
C THR A 607 29.54 -5.51 1.59
N PRO A 608 29.72 -6.73 1.04
CA PRO A 608 30.77 -7.03 0.07
C PRO A 608 30.77 -6.17 -1.21
N ASP A 609 29.64 -5.56 -1.55
CA ASP A 609 29.51 -4.64 -2.68
C ASP A 609 30.10 -3.24 -2.44
N GLY A 610 30.66 -3.01 -1.23
CA GLY A 610 31.29 -1.75 -0.83
C GLY A 610 30.36 -0.77 -0.08
N ARG A 611 29.05 -1.08 0.09
CA ARG A 611 28.15 -0.29 0.93
C ARG A 611 28.62 -0.33 2.39
N LYS A 612 28.70 0.80 3.04
CA LYS A 612 29.17 0.91 4.43
C LYS A 612 28.02 0.82 5.45
N TYR A 613 28.34 0.41 6.66
CA TYR A 613 27.41 0.40 7.79
C TYR A 613 26.68 1.73 7.92
N GLY A 614 25.38 1.68 8.10
CA GLY A 614 24.52 2.86 8.27
C GLY A 614 24.04 3.51 6.96
N GLU A 615 24.67 3.21 5.82
CA GLU A 615 24.15 3.67 4.53
C GLU A 615 22.80 2.99 4.21
N PRO A 616 21.81 3.72 3.66
CA PRO A 616 20.54 3.13 3.26
C PRO A 616 20.71 1.95 2.30
N LEU A 617 19.77 1.00 2.35
CA LEU A 617 19.58 0.04 1.25
C LEU A 617 18.88 0.74 0.08
N ALA A 618 18.95 0.18 -1.12
CA ALA A 618 18.16 0.67 -2.25
C ALA A 618 16.66 0.50 -1.96
N PRO A 619 15.79 1.43 -2.43
CA PRO A 619 14.35 1.30 -2.27
C PRO A 619 13.79 0.21 -3.19
N GLY A 620 13.01 -0.72 -2.63
CA GLY A 620 12.35 -1.78 -3.40
C GLY A 620 13.29 -2.63 -4.22
N ALA A 621 13.02 -2.72 -5.50
CA ALA A 621 13.84 -3.43 -6.48
C ALA A 621 14.82 -2.53 -7.25
N ASN A 622 14.94 -1.26 -6.87
CA ASN A 622 15.84 -0.31 -7.51
C ASN A 622 17.31 -0.75 -7.37
N PRO A 623 18.17 -0.36 -8.32
CA PRO A 623 19.62 -0.37 -8.12
C PRO A 623 20.04 0.52 -6.95
N MET A 624 21.22 0.25 -6.39
CA MET A 624 21.84 1.17 -5.44
C MET A 624 22.18 2.49 -6.11
N HIS A 625 22.03 3.58 -5.37
CA HIS A 625 22.22 4.95 -5.87
C HIS A 625 23.56 5.14 -6.57
N GLY A 626 23.53 5.64 -7.79
CA GLY A 626 24.72 5.93 -8.60
C GLY A 626 25.43 4.69 -9.15
N ARG A 627 24.83 3.50 -9.11
CA ARG A 627 25.40 2.27 -9.69
C ARG A 627 24.84 1.93 -11.07
N ASP A 628 23.71 2.51 -11.44
CA ASP A 628 23.05 2.39 -12.73
C ASP A 628 23.66 3.37 -13.75
N GLU A 629 24.89 3.08 -14.16
CA GLU A 629 25.75 3.94 -14.96
C GLU A 629 25.43 3.89 -16.47
N ASN A 630 24.70 2.86 -16.93
CA ASN A 630 24.38 2.65 -18.35
C ASN A 630 23.10 3.36 -18.81
N GLY A 631 22.57 4.29 -18.00
CA GLY A 631 21.40 5.12 -18.34
C GLY A 631 20.06 4.53 -17.92
N ALA A 632 19.02 5.30 -18.18
CA ALA A 632 17.66 5.04 -17.69
C ALA A 632 17.09 3.69 -18.16
N LEU A 633 17.22 3.39 -19.44
CA LEU A 633 16.64 2.16 -20.02
C LEU A 633 17.33 0.91 -19.48
N ALA A 634 18.64 0.93 -19.29
CA ALA A 634 19.36 -0.20 -18.69
C ALA A 634 18.92 -0.45 -17.23
N SER A 635 18.71 0.63 -16.47
CA SER A 635 18.18 0.54 -15.10
C SER A 635 16.80 -0.11 -15.07
N LEU A 636 15.89 0.34 -15.93
CA LEU A 636 14.55 -0.23 -16.07
C LEU A 636 14.59 -1.72 -16.52
N ASN A 637 15.44 -2.06 -17.49
CA ASN A 637 15.58 -3.42 -17.99
C ASN A 637 16.02 -4.41 -16.91
N SER A 638 16.99 -4.05 -16.06
CA SER A 638 17.42 -4.89 -14.95
C SER A 638 16.27 -5.21 -13.99
N VAL A 639 15.46 -4.21 -13.63
CA VAL A 639 14.31 -4.41 -12.73
C VAL A 639 13.22 -5.25 -13.39
N ALA A 640 12.99 -5.09 -14.70
CA ALA A 640 12.00 -5.84 -15.45
C ALA A 640 12.26 -7.36 -15.47
N LYS A 641 13.51 -7.79 -15.27
CA LYS A 641 13.89 -9.21 -15.22
C LYS A 641 13.41 -9.92 -13.94
N ILE A 642 13.10 -9.19 -12.85
CA ILE A 642 12.57 -9.80 -11.62
C ILE A 642 11.16 -10.34 -11.89
N PRO A 643 10.91 -11.67 -11.78
CA PRO A 643 9.67 -12.26 -12.26
C PRO A 643 8.49 -11.96 -11.34
N TYR A 644 7.51 -11.23 -11.83
CA TYR A 644 6.27 -10.96 -11.09
C TYR A 644 5.40 -12.21 -10.97
N ARG A 645 5.00 -12.82 -12.08
CA ARG A 645 3.95 -13.85 -12.14
C ARG A 645 4.19 -15.08 -11.27
N ASN A 646 5.44 -15.51 -11.14
CA ASN A 646 5.78 -16.79 -10.51
C ASN A 646 6.54 -16.63 -9.18
N VAL A 647 7.12 -15.47 -8.94
CA VAL A 647 8.02 -15.22 -7.80
C VAL A 647 7.50 -14.09 -6.92
N CYS A 648 7.36 -12.88 -7.47
CA CYS A 648 7.07 -11.66 -6.70
C CYS A 648 5.62 -11.16 -6.93
N GLN A 649 4.63 -12.03 -6.75
CA GLN A 649 3.20 -11.72 -7.01
C GLN A 649 2.62 -10.64 -6.07
N ASP A 650 3.29 -10.31 -4.97
CA ASP A 650 2.90 -9.20 -4.10
C ASP A 650 3.51 -7.86 -4.54
N GLY A 651 4.35 -7.86 -5.58
CA GLY A 651 4.84 -6.68 -6.27
C GLY A 651 6.35 -6.56 -6.39
N VAL A 652 6.78 -5.91 -7.46
CA VAL A 652 8.16 -5.51 -7.72
C VAL A 652 8.16 -3.99 -7.82
N SER A 653 8.52 -3.31 -6.72
CA SER A 653 8.47 -1.84 -6.66
C SER A 653 9.70 -1.23 -7.31
N ASN A 654 9.48 -0.39 -8.30
CA ASN A 654 10.51 0.43 -8.93
C ASN A 654 10.14 1.91 -8.85
N THR A 655 11.11 2.76 -8.55
CA THR A 655 10.95 4.22 -8.54
C THR A 655 11.92 4.84 -9.52
N PHE A 656 11.39 5.45 -10.55
CA PHE A 656 12.12 6.07 -11.65
C PHE A 656 12.08 7.60 -11.47
N SER A 657 13.24 8.21 -11.33
CA SER A 657 13.39 9.65 -11.24
C SER A 657 14.14 10.18 -12.45
N VAL A 658 13.56 11.15 -13.13
CA VAL A 658 14.07 11.71 -14.40
C VAL A 658 13.94 13.23 -14.39
N VAL A 659 14.96 13.91 -14.92
CA VAL A 659 14.86 15.37 -15.12
C VAL A 659 13.93 15.68 -16.29
N PRO A 660 13.12 16.75 -16.25
CA PRO A 660 12.17 17.06 -17.31
C PRO A 660 12.80 17.13 -18.72
N ASP A 661 14.00 17.69 -18.83
CA ASP A 661 14.69 17.85 -20.12
C ASP A 661 15.16 16.53 -20.75
N ALA A 662 15.35 15.47 -19.95
CA ALA A 662 15.65 14.13 -20.45
C ALA A 662 14.43 13.47 -21.12
N LEU A 663 13.22 13.83 -20.69
CA LEU A 663 11.98 13.42 -21.36
C LEU A 663 11.73 14.20 -22.65
N GLY A 664 12.27 15.42 -22.79
CA GLY A 664 12.10 16.25 -23.97
C GLY A 664 12.02 17.73 -23.64
N LYS A 665 12.19 18.58 -24.65
CA LYS A 665 12.17 20.04 -24.48
C LYS A 665 10.76 20.63 -24.47
N GLU A 666 9.87 20.04 -25.27
CA GLU A 666 8.48 20.47 -25.41
C GLU A 666 7.55 19.57 -24.58
N GLU A 667 6.46 20.12 -24.07
CA GLU A 667 5.48 19.41 -23.23
C GLU A 667 4.94 18.14 -23.92
N GLY A 668 4.46 18.27 -25.15
CA GLY A 668 3.94 17.13 -25.92
C GLY A 668 5.00 16.03 -26.13
N GLN A 669 6.27 16.42 -26.34
CA GLN A 669 7.37 15.45 -26.45
C GLN A 669 7.62 14.72 -25.13
N ARG A 670 7.54 15.41 -23.99
CA ARG A 670 7.70 14.81 -22.65
C ARG A 670 6.61 13.78 -22.39
N ILE A 671 5.37 14.12 -22.73
CA ILE A 671 4.20 13.24 -22.59
C ILE A 671 4.38 11.96 -23.42
N GLU A 672 4.67 12.10 -24.72
CA GLU A 672 4.85 10.97 -25.63
C GLU A 672 6.04 10.08 -25.22
N ASN A 673 7.16 10.66 -24.81
CA ASN A 673 8.31 9.90 -24.36
C ASN A 673 8.03 9.12 -23.07
N LEU A 674 7.25 9.69 -22.14
CA LEU A 674 6.84 8.95 -20.96
C LEU A 674 5.90 7.78 -21.30
N ILE A 675 4.96 7.96 -22.25
CA ILE A 675 4.11 6.87 -22.77
C ILE A 675 4.99 5.74 -23.34
N HIS A 676 5.97 6.09 -24.17
CA HIS A 676 6.86 5.10 -24.78
C HIS A 676 7.71 4.34 -23.75
N ILE A 677 8.19 5.03 -22.70
CA ILE A 677 8.91 4.39 -21.59
C ILE A 677 8.01 3.40 -20.85
N LEU A 678 6.78 3.80 -20.52
CA LEU A 678 5.82 2.94 -19.84
C LEU A 678 5.47 1.71 -20.68
N ASP A 679 5.14 1.92 -21.98
CA ASP A 679 4.85 0.82 -22.91
C ASP A 679 6.06 -0.12 -23.07
N GLY A 680 7.27 0.44 -23.25
CA GLY A 680 8.50 -0.33 -23.39
C GLY A 680 8.90 -1.11 -22.13
N TYR A 681 8.72 -0.54 -20.97
CA TYR A 681 9.00 -1.17 -19.68
C TYR A 681 8.01 -2.31 -19.39
N PHE A 682 6.72 -2.06 -19.57
CA PHE A 682 5.70 -3.04 -19.24
C PHE A 682 5.59 -4.19 -20.24
N ILE A 683 5.92 -4.00 -21.52
CA ILE A 683 5.95 -5.09 -22.51
C ILE A 683 7.01 -6.16 -22.16
N GLN A 684 8.05 -5.80 -21.42
CA GLN A 684 9.08 -6.72 -20.93
C GLN A 684 8.58 -7.59 -19.75
N GLY A 685 7.37 -7.35 -19.25
CA GLY A 685 6.80 -8.07 -18.11
C GLY A 685 7.09 -7.44 -16.75
N ALA A 686 7.63 -6.23 -16.71
CA ALA A 686 7.79 -5.45 -15.50
C ALA A 686 6.44 -5.20 -14.81
N HIS A 687 6.43 -5.05 -13.49
CA HIS A 687 5.19 -4.97 -12.72
C HIS A 687 4.75 -3.54 -12.41
N HIS A 688 5.61 -2.71 -11.83
CA HIS A 688 5.23 -1.43 -11.22
C HIS A 688 6.26 -0.36 -11.49
N LEU A 689 5.80 0.88 -11.69
CA LEU A 689 6.65 2.05 -11.81
C LEU A 689 6.06 3.26 -11.08
N ASN A 690 6.81 3.79 -10.13
CA ASN A 690 6.68 5.18 -9.67
C ASN A 690 7.48 6.10 -10.60
N VAL A 691 6.91 7.23 -10.96
CA VAL A 691 7.60 8.23 -11.80
C VAL A 691 7.69 9.55 -11.03
N ASN A 692 8.91 10.07 -10.89
CA ASN A 692 9.20 11.43 -10.43
C ASN A 692 9.84 12.21 -11.57
N VAL A 693 9.23 13.33 -11.94
CA VAL A 693 9.73 14.21 -13.02
C VAL A 693 10.13 15.56 -12.41
N MET A 694 11.35 15.65 -11.91
CA MET A 694 11.82 16.85 -11.24
C MET A 694 13.33 16.99 -11.27
N ASN A 695 13.81 18.20 -10.99
CA ASN A 695 15.22 18.48 -10.78
C ASN A 695 15.60 18.29 -9.30
N ARG A 696 16.77 17.73 -9.05
CA ARG A 696 17.32 17.52 -7.70
C ARG A 696 17.37 18.80 -6.87
N ASP A 697 17.64 19.96 -7.51
CA ASP A 697 17.75 21.26 -6.84
C ASP A 697 16.46 21.68 -6.14
N ILE A 698 15.30 21.27 -6.66
CA ILE A 698 13.99 21.53 -6.01
C ILE A 698 13.93 20.82 -4.64
N LEU A 699 14.42 19.59 -4.56
CA LEU A 699 14.45 18.84 -3.30
C LEU A 699 15.43 19.44 -2.30
N ILE A 700 16.57 19.93 -2.76
CA ILE A 700 17.56 20.62 -1.92
C ILE A 700 16.96 21.90 -1.37
N ASP A 701 16.33 22.73 -2.23
CA ASP A 701 15.67 23.97 -1.78
C ASP A 701 14.49 23.69 -0.84
N ALA A 702 13.69 22.65 -1.12
CA ALA A 702 12.58 22.26 -0.26
C ALA A 702 13.05 21.75 1.13
N MET A 703 14.19 21.08 1.20
CA MET A 703 14.80 20.62 2.44
C MET A 703 15.31 21.77 3.31
N GLU A 704 15.74 22.89 2.69
CA GLU A 704 16.27 24.08 3.36
C GLU A 704 15.18 25.13 3.63
N ASN A 705 14.16 25.21 2.76
CA ASN A 705 13.08 26.20 2.79
C ASN A 705 11.70 25.51 2.68
N PRO A 706 11.31 24.64 3.63
CA PRO A 706 10.10 23.81 3.51
C PRO A 706 8.81 24.61 3.37
N GLU A 707 8.75 25.85 3.88
CA GLU A 707 7.58 26.72 3.79
C GLU A 707 7.26 27.16 2.35
N ARG A 708 8.24 27.11 1.44
CA ARG A 708 8.04 27.41 0.01
C ARG A 708 7.39 26.25 -0.75
N TYR A 709 7.43 25.05 -0.17
CA TYR A 709 7.00 23.81 -0.81
C TYR A 709 6.03 22.99 0.07
N PRO A 710 4.92 23.59 0.57
CA PRO A 710 4.05 22.94 1.58
C PRO A 710 3.37 21.67 1.07
N THR A 711 3.21 21.52 -0.25
CA THR A 711 2.50 20.40 -0.88
C THR A 711 3.40 19.55 -1.76
N LEU A 712 4.74 19.74 -1.73
CA LEU A 712 5.65 18.97 -2.57
C LEU A 712 5.51 17.48 -2.30
N THR A 713 5.00 16.78 -3.31
CA THR A 713 4.79 15.34 -3.28
C THR A 713 5.95 14.64 -4.00
N ILE A 714 6.45 13.57 -3.42
CA ILE A 714 7.50 12.72 -4.00
C ILE A 714 7.10 11.25 -3.92
N ARG A 715 7.31 10.51 -5.01
CA ARG A 715 7.16 9.05 -5.02
C ARG A 715 8.40 8.42 -4.39
N VAL A 716 8.21 7.52 -3.43
CA VAL A 716 9.32 6.95 -2.65
C VAL A 716 9.57 5.48 -2.94
N SER A 717 8.65 4.59 -2.62
CA SER A 717 8.71 3.16 -2.94
C SER A 717 7.31 2.56 -2.77
N GLY A 718 6.56 2.45 -3.86
CA GLY A 718 5.19 1.96 -3.89
C GLY A 718 4.11 2.98 -3.47
N TYR A 719 4.48 4.16 -2.98
CA TYR A 719 3.55 5.24 -2.63
C TYR A 719 4.24 6.60 -2.67
N ALA A 720 3.45 7.67 -2.52
CA ALA A 720 3.92 9.03 -2.41
C ALA A 720 3.87 9.54 -0.97
N VAL A 721 4.69 10.53 -0.68
CA VAL A 721 4.68 11.26 0.60
C VAL A 721 4.85 12.76 0.34
N ASN A 722 4.46 13.59 1.30
CA ASN A 722 4.90 14.97 1.29
C ASN A 722 6.39 15.00 1.70
N PHE A 723 7.24 15.58 0.86
CA PHE A 723 8.70 15.59 1.06
C PHE A 723 9.11 16.19 2.40
N ASN A 724 8.38 17.21 2.88
CA ASN A 724 8.68 17.90 4.14
C ASN A 724 8.29 17.07 5.38
N ARG A 725 7.55 15.96 5.22
CA ARG A 725 7.25 15.01 6.32
C ARG A 725 8.31 13.92 6.47
N LEU A 726 9.24 13.81 5.53
CA LEU A 726 10.36 12.89 5.64
C LEU A 726 11.36 13.41 6.69
N SER A 727 11.95 12.48 7.45
CA SER A 727 13.11 12.80 8.30
C SER A 727 14.29 13.29 7.44
N ARG A 728 15.21 14.02 8.05
CA ARG A 728 16.39 14.53 7.33
C ARG A 728 17.17 13.41 6.62
N ASP A 729 17.32 12.26 7.26
CA ASP A 729 18.02 11.12 6.68
C ASP A 729 17.28 10.57 5.44
N GLN A 730 15.94 10.52 5.50
CA GLN A 730 15.11 10.10 4.37
C GLN A 730 15.11 11.13 3.23
N GLN A 731 15.10 12.43 3.54
CA GLN A 731 15.24 13.49 2.54
C GLN A 731 16.58 13.38 1.81
N LEU A 732 17.67 13.19 2.57
CA LEU A 732 19.01 13.01 2.00
C LEU A 732 19.11 11.73 1.16
N GLU A 733 18.44 10.66 1.57
CA GLU A 733 18.36 9.42 0.79
C GLU A 733 17.68 9.67 -0.55
N VAL A 734 16.53 10.33 -0.57
CA VAL A 734 15.79 10.66 -1.80
C VAL A 734 16.62 11.56 -2.73
N ILE A 735 17.29 12.58 -2.18
CA ILE A 735 18.16 13.50 -2.95
C ILE A 735 19.36 12.74 -3.58
N LYS A 736 19.85 11.70 -2.91
CA LYS A 736 20.98 10.88 -3.42
C LYS A 736 20.59 9.87 -4.48
N ARG A 737 19.30 9.61 -4.69
CA ARG A 737 18.83 8.69 -5.75
C ARG A 737 19.32 9.13 -7.11
N THR A 738 19.42 8.19 -8.04
CA THR A 738 19.73 8.50 -9.43
C THR A 738 18.60 9.30 -10.05
N PHE A 739 18.93 10.49 -10.56
CA PHE A 739 18.07 11.28 -11.42
C PHE A 739 18.64 11.17 -12.83
N HIS A 740 17.95 10.48 -13.71
CA HIS A 740 18.41 10.26 -15.06
C HIS A 740 18.37 11.57 -15.85
N GLU A 741 19.52 12.00 -16.32
CA GLU A 741 19.70 13.22 -17.12
C GLU A 741 19.64 12.93 -18.63
N THR A 742 19.72 11.65 -19.00
CA THR A 742 19.62 11.15 -20.38
C THR A 742 18.83 9.83 -20.38
N MET A 743 18.16 9.54 -21.49
CA MET A 743 17.46 8.28 -21.72
C MET A 743 18.40 7.18 -22.23
#